data_288458e6efec2d59c6cea25222b0fd31
#
_entry.id   288458e6efec2d59c6cea25222b0fd31
#
_cell.length_a   1.000
_cell.length_b   1.000
_cell.length_c   1.000
_cell.angle_alpha   90.00
_cell.angle_beta   90.00
_cell.angle_gamma   90.00
#
_symmetry.space_group_name_H-M   'P 1'
#
loop_
_entity.id
_entity.type
_entity.pdbx_description
1 polymer ?
#
loop_
_entity_poly.entity_id
_entity_poly.type
_entity_poly.pdbx_seq_one_letter_code
_entity_poly.pdbx_strand_id
1 'polypeptide(L)'
;MKPNAASPQLVATHADAQADRSTMCFPLETASLTGRVSLALRARSLGLLLLILANGATAIAPQAPSTTATRLSMSITLDGKLDEPAWRDAQSFTLTQQAPSPGQPTPYVTEVRVLVGTDAIYFGFKCHDPRPSSVAIHSMRRDGDQSGDDTVSIVLDTYGDHRTGYFFQINAAGARVDGLIDDPQNISLDWDGIWDARTAKTEDGWSAEIVIPSRTLSFARGLDQWGLNVQRFIARGGRTWLRWSSPTLDSFLYDLSRAGVLVGMGALEQGKGIELIPYATGKSTRFYGVSPRSWLASEGGDLTWKITPQLVSVFTVNTDFAETEVDARQINLTRFPLFFPEKRSFFLEGANQYTFGLGLGQQFIPFFSRNIGLLDGAQIPLDAGVKLNGRAGKWNLAFLDVQTRETVVPLQVVQDLGLASNVVPGTNLLASRVSYDVNDNLRIGSIVAHGDPEALRQNTLGGFDAVWRTSKFRGDKNLLIAGWTATTQGDVPPGDKLGWGFRVDYPNDLVACQINMNQYGNGFQPLLGFLPRPGTRQTDVGCAYQPRPSKDGPFGWIRQEFFENEYTRVTDPRGILESWEYFMAPVNVRLESGDRFEFNWDPHGETVLAPFEVAPGVIIPVGDYTFTRWRAEAQTSGHRPLQFGTTTWFGQFYNGHLTQQENYLKWTSPKGKIQIELNTENDFAHMPEGNFVQRLWQVQAAYAWNPNLILTSFIQYDTESQNLGTNTRLRWTIKPGNDLFVVWNRGWQRLLTRPDLSLVPQTDLVAVKLRWTFRF
;
A
#
# COMPACT_ATOMS: atom_id res chain seq x y z
N MET A 1 12.55 -14.36 29.92
CA MET A 1 11.69 -14.80 28.78
C MET A 1 11.89 -13.76 27.70
N LYS A 2 12.32 -14.17 26.51
CA LYS A 2 12.64 -13.23 25.43
C LYS A 2 11.35 -12.79 24.73
N PRO A 3 11.24 -11.53 24.24
CA PRO A 3 10.10 -11.11 23.45
C PRO A 3 10.11 -11.83 22.09
N ASN A 4 8.99 -12.43 21.77
CA ASN A 4 8.79 -13.06 20.46
C ASN A 4 8.66 -11.99 19.39
N ALA A 5 9.64 -11.91 18.52
CA ALA A 5 9.57 -11.17 17.27
C ALA A 5 8.91 -12.06 16.21
N ALA A 6 7.94 -11.55 15.55
CA ALA A 6 7.09 -12.26 14.62
C ALA A 6 7.31 -11.85 13.13
N SER A 7 7.08 -12.70 12.17
CA SER A 7 7.48 -12.70 10.75
C SER A 7 6.66 -11.93 9.74
N PRO A 8 7.18 -11.62 8.57
CA PRO A 8 6.42 -10.97 7.52
C PRO A 8 5.90 -11.98 6.49
N GLN A 9 4.60 -12.09 6.39
CA GLN A 9 3.95 -12.32 5.09
C GLN A 9 2.44 -12.05 5.13
N LEU A 10 1.98 -11.51 4.02
CA LEU A 10 0.61 -11.44 3.51
C LEU A 10 -0.41 -10.57 4.25
N VAL A 11 -0.42 -9.32 3.85
CA VAL A 11 -1.67 -8.63 3.60
C VAL A 11 -1.89 -8.64 2.08
N ALA A 12 -2.36 -9.75 1.55
CA ALA A 12 -2.76 -9.89 0.17
C ALA A 12 -4.27 -9.59 0.04
N THR A 13 -4.71 -8.38 0.33
CA THR A 13 -6.12 -8.00 0.10
C THR A 13 -6.32 -6.59 -0.45
N HIS A 14 -5.25 -5.82 -0.70
CA HIS A 14 -5.38 -4.52 -1.36
C HIS A 14 -4.52 -4.37 -2.61
N ALA A 15 -3.82 -5.40 -3.03
CA ALA A 15 -2.76 -5.32 -4.01
C ALA A 15 -3.08 -5.87 -5.40
N ASP A 16 -4.26 -6.43 -5.64
CA ASP A 16 -4.57 -7.06 -6.94
C ASP A 16 -4.57 -6.13 -8.16
N ALA A 17 -4.53 -4.82 -7.96
CA ALA A 17 -4.23 -3.88 -9.04
C ALA A 17 -2.75 -3.47 -9.10
N GLN A 18 -1.97 -3.73 -8.04
CA GLN A 18 -0.56 -3.35 -7.91
C GLN A 18 0.41 -4.52 -7.75
N ALA A 19 -0.04 -5.67 -7.25
CA ALA A 19 0.81 -6.82 -6.92
C ALA A 19 1.35 -7.61 -8.12
N ASP A 20 1.08 -7.16 -9.32
CA ASP A 20 1.54 -7.83 -10.55
C ASP A 20 3.02 -7.55 -10.90
N ARG A 21 3.82 -6.96 -10.00
CA ARG A 21 5.15 -6.49 -10.38
C ARG A 21 6.25 -6.54 -9.32
N SER A 22 6.10 -7.27 -8.28
CA SER A 22 7.23 -7.48 -7.37
C SER A 22 7.75 -8.90 -7.52
N THR A 23 8.93 -8.98 -8.04
CA THR A 23 9.90 -10.08 -7.92
C THR A 23 10.18 -10.91 -9.18
N MET A 24 11.43 -10.92 -9.61
CA MET A 24 11.89 -11.55 -10.87
C MET A 24 13.33 -12.06 -10.84
N CYS A 25 13.65 -13.23 -11.43
CA CYS A 25 14.94 -13.93 -11.29
C CYS A 25 15.44 -14.84 -12.45
N PHE A 26 16.70 -15.29 -12.52
CA PHE A 26 17.29 -16.22 -13.51
C PHE A 26 18.08 -17.40 -12.92
N PRO A 27 18.08 -18.59 -13.53
CA PRO A 27 18.74 -19.78 -13.01
C PRO A 27 20.23 -19.92 -13.33
N LEU A 28 20.92 -20.62 -12.45
CA LEU A 28 22.26 -21.18 -12.68
C LEU A 28 22.40 -22.54 -12.01
N GLU A 29 22.77 -23.53 -12.85
CA GLU A 29 23.05 -24.90 -12.42
C GLU A 29 24.24 -24.96 -11.46
N THR A 30 24.08 -25.75 -10.41
CA THR A 30 25.15 -26.13 -9.49
C THR A 30 26.08 -27.18 -10.10
N ALA A 31 27.14 -26.74 -10.74
CA ALA A 31 28.31 -27.59 -10.94
C ALA A 31 29.44 -27.07 -10.03
N SER A 32 29.90 -27.93 -9.15
CA SER A 32 31.07 -27.70 -8.31
C SER A 32 32.32 -27.56 -9.16
N LEU A 33 32.70 -26.36 -9.54
CA LEU A 33 34.01 -26.05 -10.11
C LEU A 33 34.49 -24.69 -9.58
N THR A 34 35.46 -24.81 -8.73
CA THR A 34 36.21 -23.74 -8.12
C THR A 34 36.82 -22.76 -9.13
N GLY A 35 36.53 -21.49 -9.01
CA GLY A 35 37.53 -20.45 -9.24
C GLY A 35 37.61 -19.77 -10.60
N ARG A 36 36.82 -20.08 -11.64
CA ARG A 36 36.95 -19.38 -12.95
C ARG A 36 35.65 -18.97 -13.66
N VAL A 37 34.49 -19.21 -13.09
CA VAL A 37 33.18 -18.96 -13.74
C VAL A 37 32.65 -17.55 -13.40
N SER A 38 33.14 -16.91 -12.38
CA SER A 38 32.59 -15.64 -11.85
C SER A 38 32.74 -14.41 -12.77
N LEU A 39 33.74 -14.40 -13.66
CA LEU A 39 33.99 -13.26 -14.55
C LEU A 39 33.17 -13.30 -15.85
N ALA A 40 32.92 -14.48 -16.38
CA ALA A 40 32.18 -14.66 -17.65
C ALA A 40 30.67 -14.47 -17.51
N LEU A 41 30.10 -14.75 -16.32
CA LEU A 41 28.68 -14.50 -16.05
C LEU A 41 28.40 -13.04 -15.74
N ARG A 42 29.30 -12.34 -15.03
CA ARG A 42 29.21 -10.89 -14.84
C ARG A 42 29.21 -10.13 -16.17
N ALA A 43 29.95 -10.64 -17.18
CA ALA A 43 29.98 -10.06 -18.51
C ALA A 43 28.71 -10.36 -19.33
N ARG A 44 28.02 -11.48 -19.12
CA ARG A 44 26.81 -11.84 -19.86
C ARG A 44 25.56 -11.12 -19.36
N SER A 45 25.39 -10.96 -18.06
CA SER A 45 24.28 -10.18 -17.47
C SER A 45 24.41 -8.69 -17.78
N LEU A 46 25.60 -8.13 -17.69
CA LEU A 46 25.90 -6.76 -18.14
C LEU A 46 25.75 -6.62 -19.66
N GLY A 47 26.07 -7.66 -20.43
CA GLY A 47 25.92 -7.72 -21.88
C GLY A 47 24.45 -7.73 -22.32
N LEU A 48 23.55 -8.38 -21.60
CA LEU A 48 22.11 -8.34 -21.89
C LEU A 48 21.50 -6.97 -21.56
N LEU A 49 21.91 -6.37 -20.46
CA LEU A 49 21.50 -5.01 -20.10
C LEU A 49 22.04 -3.97 -21.13
N LEU A 50 23.28 -4.15 -21.61
CA LEU A 50 23.88 -3.30 -22.66
C LEU A 50 23.30 -3.56 -24.05
N LEU A 51 22.86 -4.79 -24.38
CA LEU A 51 22.15 -5.10 -25.61
C LEU A 51 20.74 -4.49 -25.63
N ILE A 52 20.08 -4.42 -24.48
CA ILE A 52 18.83 -3.67 -24.31
C ILE A 52 19.06 -2.17 -24.58
N LEU A 53 20.25 -1.63 -24.32
CA LEU A 53 20.60 -0.23 -24.52
C LEU A 53 20.98 0.14 -25.99
N ALA A 54 21.23 -0.83 -26.89
CA ALA A 54 21.92 -0.57 -28.17
C ALA A 54 21.08 -0.38 -29.44
N ASN A 55 19.76 -0.67 -29.47
CA ASN A 55 18.93 -0.54 -30.68
C ASN A 55 17.80 0.48 -30.53
N GLY A 56 17.91 1.66 -31.11
CA GLY A 56 16.92 2.73 -31.05
C GLY A 56 16.24 2.99 -32.40
N ALA A 57 14.94 2.74 -32.53
CA ALA A 57 14.07 3.36 -33.53
C ALA A 57 13.27 4.45 -32.83
N THR A 58 13.34 5.69 -33.32
CA THR A 58 12.55 6.82 -32.81
C THR A 58 11.13 6.74 -33.37
N ALA A 59 10.20 6.22 -32.58
CA ALA A 59 8.77 6.36 -32.85
C ALA A 59 8.32 7.79 -32.42
N ILE A 60 7.57 8.47 -33.26
CA ILE A 60 6.93 9.76 -32.94
C ILE A 60 5.85 9.45 -31.90
N ALA A 61 5.98 9.97 -30.67
CA ALA A 61 4.96 9.81 -29.64
C ALA A 61 3.64 10.45 -30.10
N PRO A 62 2.49 9.77 -29.97
CA PRO A 62 1.20 10.35 -30.32
C PRO A 62 0.94 11.58 -29.43
N GLN A 63 0.35 12.62 -30.04
CA GLN A 63 -0.02 13.84 -29.32
C GLN A 63 -1.03 13.49 -28.22
N ALA A 64 -0.83 14.04 -27.01
CA ALA A 64 -1.73 13.83 -25.90
C ALA A 64 -3.15 14.34 -26.25
N PRO A 65 -4.22 13.59 -25.97
CA PRO A 65 -5.58 14.04 -26.25
C PRO A 65 -5.94 15.22 -25.36
N SER A 66 -6.83 16.09 -25.86
CA SER A 66 -7.32 17.27 -25.13
C SER A 66 -8.85 17.28 -25.08
N THR A 67 -9.40 17.75 -23.96
CA THR A 67 -10.84 17.98 -23.79
C THR A 67 -11.06 19.27 -22.98
N THR A 68 -12.24 19.86 -23.12
CA THR A 68 -12.60 21.10 -22.42
C THR A 68 -13.68 20.83 -21.39
N ALA A 69 -13.47 21.27 -20.15
CA ALA A 69 -14.51 21.31 -19.13
C ALA A 69 -15.55 22.37 -19.50
N THR A 70 -16.81 21.97 -19.59
CA THR A 70 -17.89 22.92 -19.86
C THR A 70 -18.26 23.66 -18.59
N ARG A 71 -18.39 24.99 -18.68
CA ARG A 71 -18.75 25.81 -17.52
C ARG A 71 -20.17 25.49 -17.05
N LEU A 72 -20.30 25.20 -15.77
CA LEU A 72 -21.59 24.92 -15.15
C LEU A 72 -22.45 26.18 -15.11
N SER A 73 -23.61 26.15 -15.76
CA SER A 73 -24.56 27.27 -15.85
C SER A 73 -25.76 27.12 -14.92
N MET A 74 -26.01 25.89 -14.45
CA MET A 74 -27.16 25.55 -13.58
C MET A 74 -26.72 24.49 -12.55
N SER A 75 -27.43 24.43 -11.44
CA SER A 75 -27.17 23.41 -10.40
C SER A 75 -27.43 21.99 -10.92
N ILE A 76 -26.59 21.03 -10.50
CA ILE A 76 -26.76 19.60 -10.73
C ILE A 76 -27.29 18.94 -9.46
N THR A 77 -28.20 18.01 -9.64
CA THR A 77 -28.67 17.12 -8.57
C THR A 77 -27.88 15.84 -8.64
N LEU A 78 -27.03 15.59 -7.65
CA LEU A 78 -26.19 14.38 -7.61
C LEU A 78 -27.06 13.14 -7.33
N ASP A 79 -27.61 12.51 -8.36
CA ASP A 79 -28.45 11.30 -8.28
C ASP A 79 -27.92 10.12 -9.12
N GLY A 80 -26.84 10.33 -9.86
CA GLY A 80 -26.18 9.34 -10.71
C GLY A 80 -26.70 9.30 -12.14
N LYS A 81 -27.61 10.18 -12.52
CA LYS A 81 -28.14 10.29 -13.88
C LYS A 81 -27.55 11.51 -14.58
N LEU A 82 -27.42 11.43 -15.89
CA LEU A 82 -26.88 12.51 -16.72
C LEU A 82 -28.02 13.12 -17.55
N ASP A 83 -29.15 13.45 -16.92
CA ASP A 83 -30.35 13.92 -17.59
C ASP A 83 -30.57 15.44 -17.52
N GLU A 84 -29.79 16.16 -16.68
CA GLU A 84 -29.82 17.61 -16.64
C GLU A 84 -29.29 18.23 -17.95
N PRO A 85 -29.82 19.42 -18.34
CA PRO A 85 -29.38 20.13 -19.54
C PRO A 85 -27.86 20.36 -19.57
N ALA A 86 -27.22 20.67 -18.44
CA ALA A 86 -25.79 20.90 -18.35
C ALA A 86 -24.95 19.71 -18.84
N TRP A 87 -25.39 18.50 -18.58
CA TRP A 87 -24.72 17.29 -19.10
C TRP A 87 -24.93 17.12 -20.61
N ARG A 88 -26.06 17.52 -21.15
CA ARG A 88 -26.32 17.41 -22.60
C ARG A 88 -25.47 18.37 -23.40
N ASP A 89 -25.24 19.56 -22.86
CA ASP A 89 -24.46 20.61 -23.51
C ASP A 89 -22.94 20.38 -23.35
N ALA A 90 -22.52 19.52 -22.42
CA ALA A 90 -21.11 19.24 -22.15
C ALA A 90 -20.47 18.43 -23.28
N GLN A 91 -19.26 18.83 -23.65
CA GLN A 91 -18.43 18.05 -24.58
C GLN A 91 -18.17 16.66 -24.02
N SER A 92 -18.44 15.62 -24.83
CA SER A 92 -18.17 14.24 -24.47
C SER A 92 -16.91 13.73 -25.17
N PHE A 93 -16.21 12.81 -24.51
CA PHE A 93 -15.15 12.01 -25.10
C PHE A 93 -15.30 10.53 -24.70
N THR A 94 -14.64 9.64 -25.44
CA THR A 94 -14.74 8.19 -25.22
C THR A 94 -13.40 7.58 -24.87
N LEU A 95 -13.44 6.41 -24.24
CA LEU A 95 -12.26 5.65 -23.86
C LEU A 95 -11.93 4.58 -24.91
N THR A 96 -10.65 4.30 -25.06
CA THR A 96 -10.12 3.27 -25.97
C THR A 96 -9.60 2.08 -25.18
N GLN A 97 -9.72 0.88 -25.71
CA GLN A 97 -9.20 -0.32 -25.05
C GLN A 97 -7.68 -0.23 -24.90
N GLN A 98 -7.22 -0.38 -23.66
CA GLN A 98 -5.80 -0.49 -23.31
C GLN A 98 -5.36 -1.95 -23.24
N ALA A 99 -6.14 -2.78 -22.54
CA ALA A 99 -5.85 -4.20 -22.38
C ALA A 99 -7.14 -5.02 -22.50
N PRO A 100 -7.07 -6.22 -23.06
CA PRO A 100 -5.87 -6.96 -23.50
C PRO A 100 -5.27 -6.52 -24.84
N SER A 101 -6.03 -5.81 -25.68
CA SER A 101 -5.68 -5.52 -27.07
C SER A 101 -5.71 -4.00 -27.30
N PRO A 102 -4.59 -3.29 -27.15
CA PRO A 102 -4.55 -1.82 -27.27
C PRO A 102 -5.12 -1.33 -28.58
N GLY A 103 -5.96 -0.27 -28.49
CA GLY A 103 -6.55 0.39 -29.66
C GLY A 103 -7.67 -0.37 -30.36
N GLN A 104 -7.99 -1.61 -29.94
CA GLN A 104 -9.06 -2.39 -30.58
C GLN A 104 -10.45 -1.90 -30.13
N PRO A 105 -11.47 -2.05 -31.00
CA PRO A 105 -12.87 -1.78 -30.64
C PRO A 105 -13.30 -2.59 -29.42
N THR A 106 -14.19 -2.01 -28.61
CA THR A 106 -14.73 -2.66 -27.43
C THR A 106 -16.27 -2.50 -27.41
N PRO A 107 -17.01 -3.53 -26.95
CA PRO A 107 -18.43 -3.40 -26.73
C PRO A 107 -18.80 -2.56 -25.49
N TYR A 108 -17.79 -2.22 -24.66
CA TYR A 108 -17.97 -1.45 -23.41
C TYR A 108 -17.78 0.05 -23.64
N VAL A 109 -18.49 0.64 -24.59
CA VAL A 109 -18.40 2.08 -24.87
C VAL A 109 -18.59 2.89 -23.60
N THR A 110 -17.70 3.85 -23.37
CA THR A 110 -17.76 4.71 -22.19
C THR A 110 -17.66 6.15 -22.62
N GLU A 111 -18.72 6.91 -22.39
CA GLU A 111 -18.75 8.37 -22.62
C GLU A 111 -18.47 9.08 -21.32
N VAL A 112 -17.61 10.10 -21.39
CA VAL A 112 -17.22 10.93 -20.25
C VAL A 112 -17.49 12.40 -20.57
N ARG A 113 -18.00 13.13 -19.60
CA ARG A 113 -18.24 14.57 -19.66
C ARG A 113 -17.67 15.25 -18.44
N VAL A 114 -17.19 16.48 -18.59
CA VAL A 114 -16.62 17.27 -17.50
C VAL A 114 -17.30 18.63 -17.44
N LEU A 115 -17.79 18.99 -16.24
CA LEU A 115 -18.32 20.31 -15.95
C LEU A 115 -17.47 20.97 -14.87
N VAL A 116 -17.34 22.29 -14.93
CA VAL A 116 -16.61 23.07 -13.93
C VAL A 116 -17.46 24.22 -13.43
N GLY A 117 -17.66 24.28 -12.11
CA GLY A 117 -18.21 25.41 -11.37
C GLY A 117 -17.12 26.31 -10.81
N THR A 118 -17.50 27.23 -9.95
CA THR A 118 -16.57 28.05 -9.17
C THR A 118 -16.01 27.32 -7.97
N ASP A 119 -16.74 26.35 -7.43
CA ASP A 119 -16.49 25.66 -6.16
C ASP A 119 -16.27 24.15 -6.30
N ALA A 120 -16.50 23.57 -7.50
CA ALA A 120 -16.34 22.14 -7.74
C ALA A 120 -16.13 21.81 -9.23
N ILE A 121 -15.51 20.65 -9.46
CA ILE A 121 -15.46 19.97 -10.73
C ILE A 121 -16.37 18.74 -10.69
N TYR A 122 -17.07 18.48 -11.82
CA TYR A 122 -18.01 17.38 -11.94
C TYR A 122 -17.62 16.48 -13.10
N PHE A 123 -17.70 15.16 -12.89
CA PHE A 123 -17.50 14.15 -13.93
C PHE A 123 -18.76 13.33 -14.09
N GLY A 124 -19.23 13.22 -15.32
CA GLY A 124 -20.33 12.37 -15.71
C GLY A 124 -19.85 11.20 -16.58
N PHE A 125 -20.24 9.99 -16.21
CA PHE A 125 -19.91 8.75 -16.92
C PHE A 125 -21.18 8.07 -17.42
N LYS A 126 -21.21 7.71 -18.70
CA LYS A 126 -22.19 6.77 -19.25
C LYS A 126 -21.45 5.51 -19.71
N CYS A 127 -21.67 4.42 -19.00
CA CYS A 127 -20.94 3.15 -19.13
C CYS A 127 -21.84 2.12 -19.81
N HIS A 128 -21.76 1.98 -21.15
CA HIS A 128 -22.48 0.92 -21.85
C HIS A 128 -21.92 -0.46 -21.52
N ASP A 129 -22.78 -1.44 -21.41
CA ASP A 129 -22.45 -2.82 -21.12
C ASP A 129 -23.38 -3.77 -21.89
N PRO A 130 -22.86 -4.71 -22.69
CA PRO A 130 -23.69 -5.67 -23.44
C PRO A 130 -24.50 -6.59 -22.52
N ARG A 131 -24.15 -6.69 -21.25
CA ARG A 131 -24.83 -7.50 -20.23
C ARG A 131 -25.00 -6.72 -18.93
N PRO A 132 -25.90 -5.72 -18.88
CA PRO A 132 -26.04 -4.80 -17.74
C PRO A 132 -26.36 -5.49 -16.41
N SER A 133 -27.03 -6.66 -16.47
CA SER A 133 -27.39 -7.45 -15.28
C SER A 133 -26.20 -8.14 -14.63
N SER A 134 -25.07 -8.26 -15.33
CA SER A 134 -23.85 -8.94 -14.86
C SER A 134 -22.73 -7.97 -14.48
N VAL A 135 -23.00 -6.67 -14.37
CA VAL A 135 -22.03 -5.68 -13.83
C VAL A 135 -21.56 -6.14 -12.45
N ALA A 136 -20.25 -6.23 -12.28
CA ALA A 136 -19.65 -6.78 -11.07
C ALA A 136 -19.64 -5.74 -9.94
N ILE A 137 -20.19 -6.11 -8.79
CA ILE A 137 -20.25 -5.28 -7.57
C ILE A 137 -19.99 -6.20 -6.38
N HIS A 138 -18.87 -6.02 -5.69
CA HIS A 138 -18.49 -6.82 -4.52
C HIS A 138 -18.27 -5.97 -3.29
N SER A 139 -17.94 -4.67 -3.43
CA SER A 139 -17.71 -3.78 -2.30
C SER A 139 -18.68 -2.60 -2.30
N MET A 140 -19.22 -2.26 -1.13
CA MET A 140 -19.85 -0.97 -0.85
C MET A 140 -19.06 -0.16 0.15
N ARG A 141 -17.92 -0.67 0.62
CA ARG A 141 -17.07 -0.02 1.61
C ARG A 141 -16.27 1.09 0.95
N ARG A 142 -16.22 2.28 1.58
CA ARG A 142 -15.24 3.31 1.24
C ARG A 142 -13.83 2.76 1.47
N ASP A 143 -12.93 3.03 0.55
CA ASP A 143 -11.54 2.56 0.55
C ASP A 143 -11.42 1.03 0.68
N GLY A 144 -12.50 0.31 0.29
CA GLY A 144 -12.52 -1.13 0.20
C GLY A 144 -11.93 -1.62 -1.12
N ASP A 145 -11.47 -2.88 -1.11
CA ASP A 145 -11.00 -3.55 -2.32
C ASP A 145 -12.11 -3.57 -3.40
N GLN A 146 -11.79 -3.03 -4.57
CA GLN A 146 -12.64 -2.98 -5.76
C GLN A 146 -12.00 -3.72 -6.95
N SER A 147 -10.98 -4.53 -6.73
CA SER A 147 -10.28 -5.27 -7.78
C SER A 147 -11.17 -6.25 -8.54
N GLY A 148 -12.25 -6.71 -7.90
CA GLY A 148 -13.28 -7.54 -8.48
C GLY A 148 -14.48 -6.79 -9.05
N ASP A 149 -14.54 -5.46 -8.99
CA ASP A 149 -15.68 -4.63 -9.35
C ASP A 149 -15.49 -3.95 -10.71
N ASP A 150 -16.60 -3.66 -11.39
CA ASP A 150 -16.60 -2.74 -12.52
C ASP A 150 -16.47 -1.31 -11.99
N THR A 151 -15.40 -0.60 -12.39
CA THR A 151 -15.08 0.73 -11.86
C THR A 151 -14.83 1.77 -12.94
N VAL A 152 -14.97 3.05 -12.57
CA VAL A 152 -14.41 4.19 -13.29
C VAL A 152 -13.45 4.94 -12.39
N SER A 153 -12.34 5.39 -12.98
CA SER A 153 -11.27 6.08 -12.26
C SER A 153 -10.88 7.37 -12.98
N ILE A 154 -10.55 8.38 -12.19
CA ILE A 154 -10.09 9.70 -12.64
C ILE A 154 -8.74 9.97 -12.00
N VAL A 155 -7.81 10.49 -12.80
CA VAL A 155 -6.52 10.97 -12.37
C VAL A 155 -6.36 12.42 -12.77
N LEU A 156 -6.02 13.31 -11.82
CA LEU A 156 -5.86 14.75 -12.03
C LEU A 156 -4.46 15.20 -11.63
N ASP A 157 -3.73 15.78 -12.58
CA ASP A 157 -2.54 16.59 -12.32
C ASP A 157 -2.97 18.07 -12.23
N THR A 158 -3.16 18.53 -11.02
CA THR A 158 -3.67 19.89 -10.74
C THR A 158 -2.57 20.94 -10.69
N TYR A 159 -1.31 20.52 -10.82
CA TYR A 159 -0.14 21.39 -10.81
C TYR A 159 0.50 21.53 -12.20
N GLY A 160 0.18 20.64 -13.14
CA GLY A 160 0.86 20.56 -14.44
C GLY A 160 2.34 20.18 -14.30
N ASP A 161 2.67 19.39 -13.26
CA ASP A 161 4.05 18.98 -12.99
C ASP A 161 4.39 17.59 -13.54
N HIS A 162 3.38 16.90 -14.06
CA HIS A 162 3.47 15.55 -14.63
C HIS A 162 3.99 14.48 -13.66
N ARG A 163 3.86 14.71 -12.35
CA ARG A 163 4.40 13.84 -11.29
C ARG A 163 3.44 13.60 -10.14
N THR A 164 2.80 14.66 -9.65
CA THR A 164 1.93 14.59 -8.48
C THR A 164 0.49 14.85 -8.87
N GLY A 165 -0.42 14.13 -8.26
CA GLY A 165 -1.83 14.28 -8.59
C GLY A 165 -2.76 13.56 -7.63
N TYR A 166 -4.03 13.57 -8.01
CA TYR A 166 -5.13 12.95 -7.28
C TYR A 166 -5.72 11.81 -8.07
N PHE A 167 -6.12 10.78 -7.36
CA PHE A 167 -6.86 9.64 -7.86
C PHE A 167 -8.24 9.59 -7.21
N PHE A 168 -9.26 9.34 -8.01
CA PHE A 168 -10.63 9.10 -7.56
C PHE A 168 -11.20 7.92 -8.32
N GLN A 169 -11.82 6.99 -7.63
CA GLN A 169 -12.43 5.81 -8.21
C GLN A 169 -13.78 5.52 -7.56
N ILE A 170 -14.72 5.09 -8.36
CA ILE A 170 -15.98 4.53 -7.88
C ILE A 170 -16.31 3.23 -8.63
N ASN A 171 -16.95 2.30 -7.93
CA ASN A 171 -17.58 1.15 -8.57
C ASN A 171 -19.05 1.44 -8.93
N ALA A 172 -19.69 0.50 -9.63
CA ALA A 172 -21.08 0.64 -10.05
C ALA A 172 -22.12 0.67 -8.91
N ALA A 173 -21.70 0.47 -7.65
CA ALA A 173 -22.53 0.68 -6.45
C ALA A 173 -22.32 2.03 -5.77
N GLY A 174 -21.40 2.86 -6.27
CA GLY A 174 -21.04 4.16 -5.68
C GLY A 174 -20.10 4.08 -4.48
N ALA A 175 -19.44 2.94 -4.25
CA ALA A 175 -18.36 2.84 -3.29
C ALA A 175 -17.14 3.62 -3.82
N ARG A 176 -16.55 4.44 -2.96
CA ARG A 176 -15.51 5.40 -3.31
C ARG A 176 -14.15 4.94 -2.83
N VAL A 177 -13.13 5.19 -3.66
CA VAL A 177 -11.70 5.07 -3.31
C VAL A 177 -11.01 6.32 -3.80
N ASP A 178 -10.13 6.89 -3.02
CA ASP A 178 -9.33 8.06 -3.39
C ASP A 178 -7.88 7.90 -2.94
N GLY A 179 -6.99 8.71 -3.49
CA GLY A 179 -5.57 8.63 -3.16
C GLY A 179 -4.74 9.74 -3.76
N LEU A 180 -3.47 9.76 -3.37
CA LEU A 180 -2.45 10.67 -3.87
C LEU A 180 -1.44 9.94 -4.74
N ILE A 181 -1.06 10.58 -5.83
CA ILE A 181 -0.08 10.07 -6.79
C ILE A 181 1.20 10.88 -6.64
N ASP A 182 2.33 10.20 -6.47
CA ASP A 182 3.68 10.76 -6.49
C ASP A 182 4.66 9.85 -7.25
N ASP A 183 4.20 8.68 -7.64
CA ASP A 183 4.93 7.67 -8.40
C ASP A 183 4.07 7.13 -9.55
N PRO A 184 4.63 6.93 -10.76
CA PRO A 184 3.88 6.41 -11.91
C PRO A 184 3.31 5.01 -11.74
N GLN A 185 3.82 4.23 -10.77
CA GLN A 185 3.43 2.85 -10.55
C GLN A 185 2.62 2.64 -9.28
N ASN A 186 2.74 3.58 -8.32
CA ASN A 186 2.14 3.48 -7.01
C ASN A 186 1.22 4.67 -6.71
N ILE A 187 0.22 4.39 -5.90
CA ILE A 187 -0.72 5.35 -5.36
C ILE A 187 -0.80 5.16 -3.85
N SER A 188 -0.79 6.25 -3.10
CA SER A 188 -1.13 6.22 -1.68
C SER A 188 -2.63 6.33 -1.52
N LEU A 189 -3.29 5.24 -1.12
CA LEU A 189 -4.74 5.18 -0.84
C LEU A 189 -5.10 5.64 0.57
N ASP A 190 -4.11 6.13 1.32
CA ASP A 190 -4.27 6.53 2.71
C ASP A 190 -4.83 7.95 2.88
N TRP A 191 -4.96 8.69 1.78
CA TRP A 191 -5.58 10.01 1.77
C TRP A 191 -7.10 9.91 1.65
N ASP A 192 -7.81 10.57 2.55
CA ASP A 192 -9.28 10.57 2.63
C ASP A 192 -9.84 11.94 2.24
N GLY A 193 -10.09 12.13 0.94
CA GLY A 193 -10.64 13.38 0.39
C GLY A 193 -12.13 13.54 0.68
N ILE A 194 -12.60 14.79 0.77
CA ILE A 194 -14.02 15.07 0.96
C ILE A 194 -14.68 15.36 -0.39
N TRP A 195 -15.27 14.34 -0.99
CA TRP A 195 -15.99 14.37 -2.25
C TRP A 195 -17.20 13.45 -2.23
N ASP A 196 -18.09 13.55 -3.20
CA ASP A 196 -19.26 12.68 -3.27
C ASP A 196 -19.47 12.14 -4.69
N ALA A 197 -20.20 11.03 -4.78
CA ALA A 197 -20.55 10.39 -6.04
C ALA A 197 -21.86 9.62 -5.90
N ARG A 198 -22.58 9.52 -7.01
CA ARG A 198 -23.78 8.66 -7.13
C ARG A 198 -23.71 7.88 -8.42
N THR A 199 -24.33 6.73 -8.40
CA THR A 199 -24.45 5.83 -9.56
C THR A 199 -25.90 5.44 -9.78
N ALA A 200 -26.28 5.27 -11.03
CA ALA A 200 -27.59 4.78 -11.42
C ALA A 200 -27.46 3.64 -12.43
N LYS A 201 -28.35 2.66 -12.36
CA LYS A 201 -28.48 1.64 -13.41
C LYS A 201 -29.23 2.23 -14.58
N THR A 202 -28.76 1.93 -15.81
CA THR A 202 -29.43 2.25 -17.05
C THR A 202 -29.88 0.96 -17.75
N GLU A 203 -30.72 1.08 -18.78
CA GLU A 203 -31.13 -0.07 -19.56
C GLU A 203 -29.97 -0.75 -20.27
N ASP A 204 -28.98 0.05 -20.67
CA ASP A 204 -27.82 -0.34 -21.45
C ASP A 204 -26.49 -0.38 -20.65
N GLY A 205 -26.56 -0.31 -19.29
CA GLY A 205 -25.38 -0.35 -18.44
C GLY A 205 -25.56 0.34 -17.10
N TRP A 206 -24.74 1.35 -16.85
CA TRP A 206 -24.81 2.18 -15.65
C TRP A 206 -24.21 3.58 -15.91
N SER A 207 -24.60 4.53 -15.10
CA SER A 207 -24.09 5.89 -15.13
C SER A 207 -23.55 6.31 -13.78
N ALA A 208 -22.70 7.34 -13.78
CA ALA A 208 -22.13 7.87 -12.58
C ALA A 208 -21.98 9.39 -12.67
N GLU A 209 -22.22 10.05 -11.55
CA GLU A 209 -21.90 11.45 -11.30
C GLU A 209 -20.93 11.54 -10.14
N ILE A 210 -19.85 12.28 -10.32
CA ILE A 210 -18.82 12.53 -9.32
C ILE A 210 -18.69 14.03 -9.15
N VAL A 211 -18.70 14.51 -7.90
CA VAL A 211 -18.45 15.91 -7.55
C VAL A 211 -17.23 16.02 -6.65
N ILE A 212 -16.25 16.77 -7.08
CA ILE A 212 -15.01 17.02 -6.33
C ILE A 212 -14.96 18.53 -6.00
N PRO A 213 -15.23 18.92 -4.75
CA PRO A 213 -15.13 20.31 -4.32
C PRO A 213 -13.72 20.84 -4.51
N SER A 214 -13.57 22.08 -4.96
CA SER A 214 -12.27 22.73 -5.12
C SER A 214 -11.47 22.79 -3.82
N ARG A 215 -12.16 22.83 -2.68
CA ARG A 215 -11.55 22.82 -1.34
C ARG A 215 -10.87 21.48 -1.01
N THR A 216 -11.29 20.40 -1.65
CA THR A 216 -10.67 19.08 -1.47
C THR A 216 -9.31 19.03 -2.14
N LEU A 217 -9.18 19.70 -3.29
CA LEU A 217 -7.96 19.69 -4.09
C LEU A 217 -6.99 20.80 -3.65
N SER A 218 -5.73 20.55 -3.87
CA SER A 218 -4.70 21.57 -3.94
C SER A 218 -4.28 21.73 -5.40
N PHE A 219 -4.17 22.95 -5.92
CA PHE A 219 -3.89 23.21 -7.33
C PHE A 219 -3.14 24.51 -7.56
N ALA A 220 -2.50 24.67 -8.73
CA ALA A 220 -1.81 25.89 -9.10
C ALA A 220 -2.81 26.99 -9.47
N ARG A 221 -2.71 28.15 -8.81
CA ARG A 221 -3.59 29.30 -9.10
C ARG A 221 -3.43 29.77 -10.52
N GLY A 222 -4.54 29.99 -11.21
CA GLY A 222 -4.57 30.52 -12.57
C GLY A 222 -4.15 29.52 -13.64
N LEU A 223 -3.86 28.29 -13.30
CA LEU A 223 -3.59 27.22 -14.25
C LEU A 223 -4.90 26.77 -14.89
N ASP A 224 -5.10 27.12 -16.17
CA ASP A 224 -6.31 26.77 -16.91
C ASP A 224 -6.28 25.36 -17.49
N GLN A 225 -5.11 24.74 -17.57
CA GLN A 225 -4.92 23.41 -18.13
C GLN A 225 -4.39 22.46 -17.07
N TRP A 226 -5.12 21.37 -16.83
CA TRP A 226 -4.73 20.29 -15.92
C TRP A 226 -4.40 19.04 -16.70
N GLY A 227 -3.57 18.17 -16.14
CA GLY A 227 -3.44 16.79 -16.64
C GLY A 227 -4.67 15.98 -16.23
N LEU A 228 -5.21 15.21 -17.17
CA LEU A 228 -6.32 14.31 -16.95
C LEU A 228 -6.02 12.95 -17.54
N ASN A 229 -6.29 11.88 -16.79
CA ASN A 229 -6.52 10.58 -17.38
C ASN A 229 -7.77 9.94 -16.78
N VAL A 230 -8.44 9.12 -17.59
CA VAL A 230 -9.68 8.45 -17.20
C VAL A 230 -9.58 6.99 -17.59
N GLN A 231 -10.00 6.11 -16.71
CA GLN A 231 -10.02 4.67 -16.93
C GLN A 231 -11.39 4.09 -16.58
N ARG A 232 -11.83 3.10 -17.35
CA ARG A 232 -12.85 2.14 -16.92
C ARG A 232 -12.23 0.76 -16.83
N PHE A 233 -12.50 0.07 -15.75
CA PHE A 233 -12.14 -1.32 -15.55
C PHE A 233 -13.39 -2.18 -15.56
N ILE A 234 -13.36 -3.26 -16.32
CA ILE A 234 -14.39 -4.30 -16.40
C ILE A 234 -13.77 -5.57 -15.81
N ALA A 235 -14.24 -6.00 -14.64
CA ALA A 235 -13.66 -7.10 -13.88
C ALA A 235 -13.88 -8.48 -14.51
N ARG A 236 -14.91 -8.61 -15.34
CA ARG A 236 -15.33 -9.87 -15.99
C ARG A 236 -14.51 -10.19 -17.22
N GLY A 237 -14.53 -11.47 -17.66
CA GLY A 237 -13.97 -11.91 -18.94
C GLY A 237 -12.47 -11.64 -19.05
N GLY A 238 -11.72 -11.98 -17.99
CA GLY A 238 -10.27 -11.89 -17.97
C GLY A 238 -9.72 -10.47 -17.78
N ARG A 239 -10.53 -9.55 -17.27
CA ARG A 239 -10.20 -8.14 -16.99
C ARG A 239 -9.95 -7.30 -18.27
N THR A 240 -10.68 -6.25 -18.46
CA THR A 240 -10.53 -5.30 -19.58
C THR A 240 -10.35 -3.89 -19.05
N TRP A 241 -9.35 -3.19 -19.55
CA TRP A 241 -9.10 -1.78 -19.22
C TRP A 241 -9.35 -0.90 -20.45
N LEU A 242 -10.12 0.14 -20.27
CA LEU A 242 -10.31 1.21 -21.23
C LEU A 242 -9.68 2.48 -20.67
N ARG A 243 -9.00 3.24 -21.49
CA ARG A 243 -8.29 4.47 -21.07
C ARG A 243 -8.46 5.58 -22.11
N TRP A 244 -8.44 6.81 -21.63
CA TRP A 244 -8.55 7.98 -22.50
C TRP A 244 -7.21 8.39 -23.10
N SER A 245 -6.19 8.59 -22.25
CA SER A 245 -4.85 8.95 -22.70
C SER A 245 -3.89 7.79 -22.62
N SER A 246 -3.04 7.66 -23.65
CA SER A 246 -1.99 6.61 -23.71
C SER A 246 -2.48 5.19 -23.42
N PRO A 247 -3.46 4.66 -24.18
CA PRO A 247 -4.02 3.32 -23.97
C PRO A 247 -3.07 2.23 -24.50
N THR A 248 -1.84 2.17 -23.98
CA THR A 248 -0.81 1.17 -24.33
C THR A 248 -0.51 0.28 -23.13
N LEU A 249 0.02 -0.93 -23.36
CA LEU A 249 0.30 -1.89 -22.30
C LEU A 249 1.41 -1.41 -21.32
N ASP A 250 2.35 -0.59 -21.82
CA ASP A 250 3.44 -0.04 -21.00
C ASP A 250 3.05 1.26 -20.27
N SER A 251 1.80 1.73 -20.38
CA SER A 251 1.34 2.93 -19.68
C SER A 251 0.61 2.58 -18.40
N PHE A 252 0.98 3.25 -17.30
CA PHE A 252 0.25 3.18 -16.04
C PHE A 252 -0.80 4.29 -15.96
N LEU A 253 -1.91 4.04 -15.25
CA LEU A 253 -2.92 5.07 -15.01
C LEU A 253 -2.34 6.26 -14.25
N TYR A 254 -1.43 5.98 -13.32
CA TYR A 254 -0.80 6.95 -12.44
C TYR A 254 0.40 7.69 -13.08
N ASP A 255 0.81 7.31 -14.29
CA ASP A 255 1.86 8.02 -15.02
C ASP A 255 1.32 9.35 -15.61
N LEU A 256 1.40 10.39 -14.81
CA LEU A 256 0.92 11.74 -15.15
C LEU A 256 1.69 12.36 -16.33
N SER A 257 2.90 11.87 -16.63
CA SER A 257 3.64 12.32 -17.82
C SER A 257 2.99 11.89 -19.14
N ARG A 258 2.04 10.96 -19.05
CA ARG A 258 1.22 10.44 -20.17
C ARG A 258 -0.24 10.88 -20.10
N ALA A 259 -0.58 11.77 -19.19
CA ALA A 259 -1.93 12.33 -19.09
C ALA A 259 -2.29 13.14 -20.34
N GLY A 260 -3.59 13.20 -20.65
CA GLY A 260 -4.15 14.16 -21.60
C GLY A 260 -4.36 15.52 -20.95
N VAL A 261 -4.85 16.49 -21.70
CA VAL A 261 -5.04 17.87 -21.24
C VAL A 261 -6.52 18.17 -21.05
N LEU A 262 -6.87 18.62 -19.84
CA LEU A 262 -8.18 19.18 -19.50
C LEU A 262 -8.09 20.70 -19.44
N VAL A 263 -8.80 21.38 -20.32
CA VAL A 263 -8.81 22.85 -20.45
C VAL A 263 -10.05 23.44 -19.78
N GLY A 264 -9.98 24.70 -19.32
CA GLY A 264 -11.11 25.45 -18.75
C GLY A 264 -11.16 25.42 -17.23
N MET A 265 -10.07 25.04 -16.57
CA MET A 265 -10.00 24.89 -15.11
C MET A 265 -9.81 26.22 -14.36
N GLY A 266 -9.52 27.31 -15.07
CA GLY A 266 -9.29 28.63 -14.48
C GLY A 266 -10.50 29.27 -13.76
N ALA A 267 -11.70 28.67 -13.87
CA ALA A 267 -12.90 29.11 -13.16
C ALA A 267 -12.96 28.66 -11.68
N LEU A 268 -12.15 27.70 -11.29
CA LEU A 268 -12.16 27.16 -9.92
C LEU A 268 -11.55 28.15 -8.93
N GLU A 269 -12.30 28.42 -7.88
CA GLU A 269 -11.86 29.24 -6.77
C GLU A 269 -11.57 28.36 -5.54
N GLN A 270 -10.48 28.68 -4.86
CA GLN A 270 -10.18 28.08 -3.58
C GLN A 270 -10.79 28.92 -2.47
N GLY A 271 -11.54 28.27 -1.54
CA GLY A 271 -12.05 28.93 -0.34
C GLY A 271 -10.92 29.49 0.56
N LYS A 272 -11.25 29.95 1.75
CA LYS A 272 -10.26 30.49 2.71
C LYS A 272 -9.20 29.46 3.14
N GLY A 273 -9.44 28.17 2.85
CA GLY A 273 -8.49 27.10 3.09
C GLY A 273 -8.30 26.73 4.56
N ILE A 274 -9.29 27.04 5.40
CA ILE A 274 -9.29 26.70 6.83
C ILE A 274 -10.34 25.64 7.08
N GLU A 275 -9.91 24.53 7.69
CA GLU A 275 -10.79 23.46 8.17
C GLU A 275 -10.52 23.22 9.66
N LEU A 276 -11.57 23.20 10.47
CA LEU A 276 -11.51 22.86 11.88
C LEU A 276 -12.24 21.54 12.09
N ILE A 277 -11.58 20.56 12.68
CA ILE A 277 -12.09 19.21 12.88
C ILE A 277 -12.05 18.84 14.35
N PRO A 278 -12.97 19.38 15.18
CA PRO A 278 -13.10 18.92 16.56
C PRO A 278 -13.61 17.48 16.61
N TYR A 279 -13.16 16.74 17.62
CA TYR A 279 -13.69 15.43 17.93
C TYR A 279 -13.84 15.24 19.44
N ALA A 280 -14.81 14.41 19.80
CA ALA A 280 -15.03 13.95 21.15
C ALA A 280 -15.07 12.43 21.18
N THR A 281 -14.40 11.84 22.16
CA THR A 281 -14.33 10.38 22.34
C THR A 281 -14.73 10.01 23.76
N GLY A 282 -15.65 9.05 23.89
CA GLY A 282 -15.96 8.37 25.14
C GLY A 282 -15.43 6.93 25.08
N LYS A 283 -14.59 6.54 26.04
CA LYS A 283 -14.03 5.19 26.13
C LYS A 283 -14.46 4.52 27.43
N SER A 284 -14.81 3.23 27.34
CA SER A 284 -15.02 2.37 28.50
C SER A 284 -14.07 1.18 28.37
N THR A 285 -13.17 1.00 29.31
CA THR A 285 -12.15 -0.06 29.28
C THR A 285 -12.23 -0.92 30.54
N ARG A 286 -12.08 -2.22 30.37
CA ARG A 286 -11.97 -3.20 31.47
C ARG A 286 -10.84 -4.18 31.16
N PHE A 287 -9.93 -4.36 32.10
CA PHE A 287 -8.95 -5.43 32.12
C PHE A 287 -9.39 -6.44 33.18
N TYR A 288 -9.80 -7.62 32.73
CA TYR A 288 -10.33 -8.64 33.64
C TYR A 288 -9.24 -9.19 34.58
N GLY A 289 -9.52 -9.30 35.85
CA GLY A 289 -8.56 -9.75 36.87
C GLY A 289 -7.50 -8.70 37.26
N VAL A 290 -7.45 -7.54 36.59
CA VAL A 290 -6.44 -6.48 36.80
C VAL A 290 -7.09 -5.21 37.36
N SER A 291 -8.13 -4.70 36.70
CA SER A 291 -8.77 -3.46 37.10
C SER A 291 -10.28 -3.46 36.86
N PRO A 292 -11.04 -2.69 37.65
CA PRO A 292 -12.46 -2.46 37.41
C PRO A 292 -12.64 -1.70 36.08
N ARG A 293 -13.88 -1.67 35.60
CA ARG A 293 -14.22 -0.89 34.38
C ARG A 293 -13.96 0.60 34.61
N SER A 294 -13.16 1.18 33.79
CA SER A 294 -12.88 2.61 33.75
C SER A 294 -13.67 3.31 32.64
N TRP A 295 -13.94 4.57 32.83
CA TRP A 295 -14.57 5.46 31.85
C TRP A 295 -13.67 6.68 31.64
N LEU A 296 -13.44 7.01 30.41
CA LEU A 296 -12.63 8.17 30.01
C LEU A 296 -13.38 8.91 28.91
N ALA A 297 -13.56 10.21 29.10
CA ALA A 297 -13.95 11.10 28.03
C ALA A 297 -12.73 11.96 27.63
N SER A 298 -12.50 12.10 26.35
CA SER A 298 -11.44 12.94 25.81
C SER A 298 -11.97 13.77 24.65
N GLU A 299 -11.43 14.96 24.52
CA GLU A 299 -11.70 15.89 23.44
C GLU A 299 -10.38 16.27 22.80
N GLY A 300 -10.41 16.52 21.50
CA GLY A 300 -9.27 16.95 20.73
C GLY A 300 -9.71 17.58 19.43
N GLY A 301 -8.76 17.92 18.60
CA GLY A 301 -9.11 18.51 17.31
C GLY A 301 -7.91 18.78 16.43
N ASP A 302 -8.22 18.87 15.14
CA ASP A 302 -7.27 19.19 14.10
C ASP A 302 -7.67 20.52 13.46
N LEU A 303 -6.69 21.39 13.22
CA LEU A 303 -6.82 22.61 12.44
C LEU A 303 -5.98 22.45 11.17
N THR A 304 -6.64 22.35 10.04
CA THR A 304 -5.98 22.35 8.73
C THR A 304 -6.02 23.76 8.15
N TRP A 305 -4.86 24.27 7.79
CA TRP A 305 -4.70 25.57 7.16
C TRP A 305 -3.93 25.43 5.85
N LYS A 306 -4.60 25.69 4.74
CA LYS A 306 -3.97 25.81 3.42
C LYS A 306 -3.31 27.19 3.32
N ILE A 307 -2.04 27.30 3.73
CA ILE A 307 -1.24 28.54 3.69
C ILE A 307 -1.22 29.08 2.25
N THR A 308 -1.03 28.18 1.30
CA THR A 308 -1.29 28.39 -0.12
C THR A 308 -2.13 27.21 -0.64
N PRO A 309 -2.69 27.28 -1.85
CA PRO A 309 -3.32 26.11 -2.44
C PRO A 309 -2.44 24.86 -2.44
N GLN A 310 -1.14 25.04 -2.44
CA GLN A 310 -0.13 23.98 -2.61
C GLN A 310 0.58 23.59 -1.31
N LEU A 311 0.43 24.37 -0.24
CA LEU A 311 1.12 24.16 1.04
C LEU A 311 0.10 24.14 2.19
N VAL A 312 -0.03 23.00 2.83
CA VAL A 312 -1.02 22.73 3.87
C VAL A 312 -0.32 22.50 5.20
N SER A 313 -0.73 23.19 6.25
CA SER A 313 -0.34 22.90 7.62
C SER A 313 -1.51 22.28 8.38
N VAL A 314 -1.21 21.27 9.21
CA VAL A 314 -2.16 20.63 10.12
C VAL A 314 -1.62 20.74 11.53
N PHE A 315 -2.40 21.30 12.43
CA PHE A 315 -2.13 21.34 13.87
C PHE A 315 -3.09 20.37 14.55
N THR A 316 -2.57 19.49 15.40
CA THR A 316 -3.38 18.54 16.16
C THR A 316 -3.12 18.70 17.65
N VAL A 317 -4.16 18.52 18.45
CA VAL A 317 -4.08 18.56 19.92
C VAL A 317 -4.85 17.38 20.49
N ASN A 318 -4.23 16.69 21.45
CA ASN A 318 -4.79 15.54 22.17
C ASN A 318 -5.33 14.47 21.19
N THR A 319 -4.47 14.04 20.25
CA THR A 319 -4.82 13.16 19.15
C THR A 319 -5.29 11.79 19.66
N ASP A 320 -6.48 11.38 19.24
CA ASP A 320 -7.09 10.11 19.60
C ASP A 320 -7.25 9.22 18.35
N PHE A 321 -6.82 7.97 18.46
CA PHE A 321 -6.84 6.97 17.38
C PHE A 321 -7.84 5.84 17.66
N ALA A 322 -8.91 6.09 18.40
CA ALA A 322 -9.88 5.07 18.80
C ALA A 322 -10.60 4.41 17.59
N GLU A 323 -10.68 5.10 16.46
CA GLU A 323 -11.27 4.60 15.22
C GLU A 323 -10.34 3.68 14.41
N THR A 324 -9.04 3.66 14.72
CA THR A 324 -8.05 2.88 13.95
C THR A 324 -8.32 1.38 14.04
N GLU A 325 -8.22 0.70 12.93
CA GLU A 325 -8.36 -0.76 12.85
C GLU A 325 -7.18 -1.44 13.56
N VAL A 326 -7.46 -2.54 14.25
CA VAL A 326 -6.39 -3.37 14.84
C VAL A 326 -5.56 -4.02 13.73
N ASP A 327 -4.31 -4.35 14.06
CA ASP A 327 -3.44 -5.06 13.14
C ASP A 327 -3.87 -6.52 12.97
N ALA A 328 -3.72 -6.99 11.75
CA ALA A 328 -3.78 -8.41 11.48
C ALA A 328 -2.58 -9.11 12.15
N ARG A 329 -2.85 -10.17 12.89
CA ARG A 329 -1.79 -11.01 13.43
C ARG A 329 -1.07 -11.72 12.30
N GLN A 330 0.19 -12.07 12.55
CA GLN A 330 1.07 -12.75 11.61
C GLN A 330 1.86 -13.80 12.40
N ILE A 331 2.25 -14.90 11.76
CA ILE A 331 3.16 -15.90 12.32
C ILE A 331 4.59 -15.54 11.94
N ASN A 332 5.58 -15.63 12.86
CA ASN A 332 7.00 -15.39 12.57
C ASN A 332 7.85 -16.66 12.61
N LEU A 333 8.27 -17.10 11.46
CA LEU A 333 9.22 -18.20 11.31
C LEU A 333 10.65 -17.70 11.02
N THR A 334 10.92 -16.38 11.19
CA THR A 334 12.23 -15.79 10.98
C THR A 334 12.76 -15.13 12.24
N ARG A 335 13.99 -14.66 12.22
CA ARG A 335 14.64 -13.89 13.30
C ARG A 335 14.49 -12.37 13.16
N PHE A 336 13.78 -11.90 12.14
CA PHE A 336 13.68 -10.47 11.79
C PHE A 336 12.36 -9.87 12.31
N PRO A 337 12.33 -8.55 12.62
CA PRO A 337 11.12 -7.88 13.06
C PRO A 337 10.08 -7.78 11.94
N LEU A 338 8.80 -7.85 12.32
CA LEU A 338 7.68 -7.66 11.42
C LEU A 338 7.48 -6.21 11.04
N PHE A 339 6.96 -6.04 9.83
CA PHE A 339 6.43 -4.77 9.36
C PHE A 339 4.90 -4.71 9.55
N PHE A 340 4.42 -3.66 10.23
CA PHE A 340 3.01 -3.31 10.31
C PHE A 340 2.81 -1.93 9.69
N PRO A 341 1.94 -1.76 8.68
CA PRO A 341 1.73 -0.47 8.04
C PRO A 341 1.12 0.55 8.99
N GLU A 342 1.35 1.83 8.74
CA GLU A 342 0.63 2.92 9.42
C GLU A 342 -0.86 2.87 9.05
N LYS A 343 -1.75 3.15 9.99
CA LYS A 343 -3.21 3.16 9.80
C LYS A 343 -3.90 4.40 10.37
N ARG A 344 -3.15 5.26 11.05
CA ARG A 344 -3.69 6.44 11.72
C ARG A 344 -3.75 7.61 10.74
N SER A 345 -4.94 8.16 10.52
CA SER A 345 -5.23 9.18 9.51
C SER A 345 -4.33 10.41 9.59
N PHE A 346 -3.98 10.87 10.79
CA PHE A 346 -3.08 12.01 10.98
C PHE A 346 -1.71 11.79 10.32
N PHE A 347 -1.14 10.59 10.42
CA PHE A 347 0.16 10.28 9.83
C PHE A 347 0.07 9.91 8.36
N LEU A 348 -1.03 9.29 7.92
CA LEU A 348 -1.24 8.85 6.55
C LEU A 348 -1.39 10.03 5.58
N GLU A 349 -2.08 11.09 6.00
CA GLU A 349 -2.26 12.27 5.16
C GLU A 349 -0.90 12.93 4.85
N GLY A 350 -0.48 12.92 3.58
CA GLY A 350 0.81 13.43 3.12
C GLY A 350 2.01 12.51 3.41
N ALA A 351 1.80 11.25 3.80
CA ALA A 351 2.87 10.28 4.04
C ALA A 351 3.76 10.06 2.81
N ASN A 352 3.18 10.12 1.62
CA ASN A 352 3.90 10.04 0.35
C ASN A 352 4.99 11.11 0.18
N GLN A 353 4.87 12.25 0.83
CA GLN A 353 5.87 13.32 0.77
C GLN A 353 7.19 12.94 1.48
N TYR A 354 7.17 11.92 2.36
CA TYR A 354 8.36 11.41 3.04
C TYR A 354 9.09 10.30 2.26
N THR A 355 8.62 9.94 1.07
CA THR A 355 9.26 8.93 0.21
C THR A 355 10.72 9.27 -0.05
N PHE A 356 11.63 8.30 0.17
CA PHE A 356 13.07 8.46 0.09
C PHE A 356 13.69 7.27 -0.63
N GLY A 357 14.67 7.52 -1.48
CA GLY A 357 15.51 6.49 -2.09
C GLY A 357 14.81 5.51 -3.02
N LEU A 358 13.61 5.74 -3.41
CA LEU A 358 12.67 4.98 -4.21
C LEU A 358 12.94 3.45 -4.32
N GLY A 359 11.98 2.63 -3.93
CA GLY A 359 12.09 1.17 -4.03
C GLY A 359 12.80 0.47 -2.87
N LEU A 360 13.05 1.16 -1.76
CA LEU A 360 13.61 0.56 -0.54
C LEU A 360 12.61 -0.40 0.14
N GLY A 361 11.32 -0.16 -0.05
CA GLY A 361 10.25 -1.00 0.51
C GLY A 361 10.40 -1.16 2.02
N GLN A 362 10.27 -2.40 2.50
CA GLN A 362 10.44 -2.75 3.91
C GLN A 362 11.90 -3.01 4.31
N GLN A 363 12.86 -2.90 3.38
CA GLN A 363 14.29 -3.09 3.70
C GLN A 363 14.84 -1.92 4.51
N PHE A 364 14.37 -0.70 4.22
CA PHE A 364 14.73 0.50 4.96
C PHE A 364 13.70 1.61 4.77
N ILE A 365 13.16 2.10 5.87
CA ILE A 365 12.28 3.27 5.92
C ILE A 365 12.93 4.29 6.86
N PRO A 366 13.47 5.42 6.35
CA PRO A 366 14.20 6.38 7.19
C PRO A 366 13.33 7.11 8.20
N PHE A 367 12.05 7.29 7.90
CA PHE A 367 11.02 7.81 8.81
C PHE A 367 9.79 6.91 8.77
N PHE A 368 9.50 6.26 9.89
CA PHE A 368 8.38 5.34 10.03
C PHE A 368 7.44 5.82 11.14
N SER A 369 6.39 6.52 10.75
CA SER A 369 5.44 7.17 11.68
C SER A 369 4.78 6.19 12.66
N ARG A 370 4.68 4.92 12.28
CA ARG A 370 4.13 3.88 13.14
C ARG A 370 4.86 3.74 14.49
N ASN A 371 6.14 4.06 14.53
CA ASN A 371 6.93 4.06 15.78
C ASN A 371 6.48 5.19 16.74
N ILE A 372 5.80 6.22 16.25
CA ILE A 372 5.31 7.34 17.07
C ILE A 372 4.06 6.91 17.83
N GLY A 373 4.06 7.08 19.15
CA GLY A 373 2.87 6.85 19.99
C GLY A 373 2.48 5.39 20.15
N LEU A 374 3.37 4.45 19.82
CA LEU A 374 3.22 3.01 20.05
C LEU A 374 4.53 2.45 20.56
N LEU A 375 4.46 1.71 21.67
CA LEU A 375 5.61 1.08 22.30
C LEU A 375 5.23 -0.36 22.67
N ASP A 376 5.71 -1.33 21.91
CA ASP A 376 5.39 -2.76 22.06
C ASP A 376 3.87 -3.01 22.25
N GLY A 377 3.06 -2.40 21.38
CA GLY A 377 1.60 -2.50 21.43
C GLY A 377 0.91 -1.60 22.46
N ALA A 378 1.66 -0.99 23.40
CA ALA A 378 1.11 0.01 24.31
C ALA A 378 0.94 1.36 23.60
N GLN A 379 -0.18 2.04 23.85
CA GLN A 379 -0.44 3.36 23.30
C GLN A 379 0.23 4.44 24.16
N ILE A 380 1.05 5.28 23.52
CA ILE A 380 1.62 6.51 24.07
C ILE A 380 0.85 7.70 23.47
N PRO A 381 0.03 8.42 24.25
CA PRO A 381 -0.76 9.54 23.72
C PRO A 381 0.11 10.67 23.17
N LEU A 382 -0.42 11.39 22.19
CA LEU A 382 0.19 12.62 21.67
C LEU A 382 -0.48 13.83 22.31
N ASP A 383 0.31 14.74 22.89
CA ASP A 383 -0.19 15.99 23.44
C ASP A 383 -0.51 16.98 22.32
N ALA A 384 0.42 17.14 21.40
CA ALA A 384 0.29 18.04 20.25
C ALA A 384 1.16 17.59 19.08
N GLY A 385 0.81 18.05 17.90
CA GLY A 385 1.63 17.88 16.72
C GLY A 385 1.38 18.96 15.68
N VAL A 386 2.40 19.21 14.87
CA VAL A 386 2.31 20.07 13.69
C VAL A 386 2.85 19.35 12.48
N LYS A 387 2.15 19.50 11.38
CA LYS A 387 2.52 18.92 10.10
C LYS A 387 2.42 19.99 9.01
N LEU A 388 3.42 20.05 8.12
CA LEU A 388 3.43 20.94 6.96
C LEU A 388 3.77 20.09 5.75
N ASN A 389 2.87 20.03 4.78
CA ASN A 389 3.05 19.23 3.57
C ASN A 389 2.66 20.03 2.33
N GLY A 390 3.39 19.84 1.24
CA GLY A 390 3.02 20.42 -0.05
C GLY A 390 4.17 20.94 -0.88
N ARG A 391 3.87 21.93 -1.73
CA ARG A 391 4.81 22.49 -2.71
C ARG A 391 4.95 24.00 -2.61
N ALA A 392 6.15 24.47 -2.96
CA ALA A 392 6.46 25.87 -3.23
C ALA A 392 7.28 25.94 -4.51
N GLY A 393 6.60 26.13 -5.66
CA GLY A 393 7.21 26.04 -6.97
C GLY A 393 7.77 24.62 -7.24
N LYS A 394 9.08 24.50 -7.46
CA LYS A 394 9.77 23.22 -7.69
C LYS A 394 10.17 22.50 -6.37
N TRP A 395 9.95 23.10 -5.22
CA TRP A 395 10.24 22.50 -3.92
C TRP A 395 9.06 21.70 -3.43
N ASN A 396 9.29 20.47 -3.00
CA ASN A 396 8.34 19.65 -2.27
C ASN A 396 8.81 19.62 -0.81
N LEU A 397 7.89 19.91 0.11
CA LEU A 397 8.17 20.12 1.52
C LEU A 397 7.27 19.20 2.37
N ALA A 398 7.88 18.46 3.27
CA ALA A 398 7.18 17.76 4.34
C ALA A 398 7.92 18.01 5.65
N PHE A 399 7.17 18.33 6.67
CA PHE A 399 7.66 18.54 8.03
C PHE A 399 6.61 17.97 9.00
N LEU A 400 7.07 17.26 9.99
CA LEU A 400 6.26 16.76 11.11
C LEU A 400 7.05 16.96 12.40
N ASP A 401 6.39 17.49 13.39
CA ASP A 401 6.87 17.58 14.77
C ASP A 401 5.75 17.17 15.71
N VAL A 402 5.99 16.21 16.58
CA VAL A 402 5.01 15.72 17.54
C VAL A 402 5.61 15.58 18.92
N GLN A 403 4.82 15.94 19.93
CA GLN A 403 5.14 15.77 21.34
C GLN A 403 4.32 14.62 21.92
N THR A 404 5.00 13.56 22.40
CA THR A 404 4.34 12.47 23.13
C THR A 404 4.16 12.84 24.59
N ARG A 405 3.16 12.23 25.24
CA ARG A 405 2.85 12.43 26.67
C ARG A 405 3.64 11.43 27.52
N GLU A 406 4.14 11.88 28.69
CA GLU A 406 4.59 10.95 29.72
C GLU A 406 3.48 9.95 30.05
N THR A 407 3.81 8.66 30.01
CA THR A 407 2.79 7.60 30.09
C THR A 407 3.30 6.42 30.91
N VAL A 408 2.43 5.87 31.73
CA VAL A 408 2.69 4.61 32.47
C VAL A 408 2.32 3.44 31.56
N VAL A 409 3.31 2.61 31.24
CA VAL A 409 3.12 1.42 30.40
C VAL A 409 2.94 0.15 31.26
N PRO A 410 2.32 -0.91 30.72
CA PRO A 410 2.20 -2.20 31.43
C PRO A 410 3.57 -2.78 31.80
N LEU A 411 3.65 -3.49 32.93
CA LEU A 411 4.89 -4.15 33.38
C LEU A 411 5.44 -5.16 32.36
N GLN A 412 4.58 -5.76 31.55
CA GLN A 412 5.00 -6.64 30.47
C GLN A 412 5.88 -5.89 29.46
N VAL A 413 5.47 -4.71 29.02
CA VAL A 413 6.25 -3.84 28.12
C VAL A 413 7.61 -3.48 28.72
N VAL A 414 7.63 -3.21 30.03
CA VAL A 414 8.89 -2.94 30.77
C VAL A 414 9.84 -4.14 30.69
N GLN A 415 9.31 -5.35 30.89
CA GLN A 415 10.09 -6.59 30.83
C GLN A 415 10.57 -6.92 29.41
N ASP A 416 9.68 -6.78 28.42
CA ASP A 416 9.95 -7.14 27.04
C ASP A 416 11.00 -6.22 26.42
N LEU A 417 10.97 -4.93 26.75
CA LEU A 417 11.93 -3.93 26.26
C LEU A 417 13.12 -3.68 27.21
N GLY A 418 13.12 -4.29 28.39
CA GLY A 418 14.17 -4.09 29.40
C GLY A 418 14.25 -2.65 29.94
N LEU A 419 13.08 -1.97 30.04
CA LEU A 419 13.02 -0.59 30.54
C LEU A 419 13.37 -0.53 32.03
N ALA A 420 14.02 0.54 32.44
CA ALA A 420 14.36 0.78 33.85
C ALA A 420 13.15 1.19 34.72
N SER A 421 12.07 1.64 34.09
CA SER A 421 10.84 2.14 34.73
C SER A 421 9.63 1.83 33.87
N ASN A 422 8.46 1.74 34.51
CA ASN A 422 7.18 1.69 33.80
C ASN A 422 6.65 3.09 33.38
N VAL A 423 7.37 4.13 33.71
CA VAL A 423 7.09 5.51 33.24
C VAL A 423 7.98 5.78 32.05
N VAL A 424 7.36 5.95 30.88
CA VAL A 424 8.01 6.41 29.63
C VAL A 424 7.87 7.92 29.58
N PRO A 425 8.98 8.68 29.53
CA PRO A 425 8.91 10.13 29.47
C PRO A 425 8.27 10.62 28.18
N GLY A 426 7.66 11.79 28.21
CA GLY A 426 7.26 12.49 27.00
C GLY A 426 8.48 12.90 26.20
N THR A 427 8.44 12.68 24.88
CA THR A 427 9.55 13.01 23.97
C THR A 427 9.06 13.76 22.74
N ASN A 428 9.94 14.57 22.17
CA ASN A 428 9.71 15.25 20.91
C ASN A 428 10.28 14.41 19.75
N LEU A 429 9.47 14.21 18.71
CA LEU A 429 9.81 13.41 17.53
C LEU A 429 9.59 14.26 16.28
N LEU A 430 10.64 14.38 15.46
CA LEU A 430 10.65 15.26 14.30
C LEU A 430 11.03 14.50 13.03
N ALA A 431 10.33 14.76 11.93
CA ALA A 431 10.73 14.34 10.59
C ALA A 431 10.60 15.50 9.61
N SER A 432 11.57 15.64 8.73
CA SER A 432 11.57 16.65 7.68
C SER A 432 12.07 16.05 6.37
N ARG A 433 11.35 16.33 5.29
CA ARG A 433 11.71 15.95 3.93
C ARG A 433 11.64 17.16 3.02
N VAL A 434 12.72 17.47 2.33
CA VAL A 434 12.78 18.53 1.34
C VAL A 434 13.29 17.94 0.04
N SER A 435 12.54 18.11 -1.05
CA SER A 435 13.01 17.70 -2.37
C SER A 435 12.77 18.79 -3.42
N TYR A 436 13.59 18.76 -4.47
CA TYR A 436 13.60 19.73 -5.55
C TYR A 436 13.48 19.04 -6.90
N ASP A 437 12.47 19.40 -7.69
CA ASP A 437 12.27 18.95 -9.06
C ASP A 437 13.19 19.75 -9.98
N VAL A 438 14.35 19.18 -10.32
CA VAL A 438 15.33 19.84 -11.20
C VAL A 438 14.70 20.05 -12.60
N ASN A 439 14.07 18.99 -13.10
CA ASN A 439 13.26 18.98 -14.34
C ASN A 439 12.21 17.86 -14.26
N ASP A 440 11.45 17.61 -15.32
CA ASP A 440 10.38 16.62 -15.36
C ASP A 440 10.84 15.18 -15.06
N ASN A 441 12.12 14.89 -15.24
CA ASN A 441 12.68 13.57 -15.07
C ASN A 441 13.48 13.39 -13.77
N LEU A 442 14.13 14.45 -13.25
CA LEU A 442 15.06 14.37 -12.12
C LEU A 442 14.54 15.10 -10.89
N ARG A 443 14.48 14.38 -9.78
CA ARG A 443 14.25 14.89 -8.43
C ARG A 443 15.46 14.61 -7.55
N ILE A 444 15.87 15.56 -6.75
CA ILE A 444 16.87 15.40 -5.69
C ILE A 444 16.23 15.77 -4.36
N GLY A 445 16.70 15.17 -3.27
CA GLY A 445 16.08 15.46 -1.98
C GLY A 445 16.95 15.13 -0.78
N SER A 446 16.51 15.62 0.39
CA SER A 446 17.12 15.35 1.69
C SER A 446 16.06 15.01 2.71
N ILE A 447 16.39 14.14 3.67
CA ILE A 447 15.53 13.76 4.79
C ILE A 447 16.28 13.89 6.10
N VAL A 448 15.58 14.31 7.15
CA VAL A 448 16.04 14.28 8.53
C VAL A 448 14.94 13.64 9.38
N ALA A 449 15.30 12.71 10.25
CA ALA A 449 14.41 12.13 11.27
C ALA A 449 15.15 12.18 12.62
N HIS A 450 14.51 12.75 13.64
CA HIS A 450 15.11 12.98 14.96
C HIS A 450 14.20 12.48 16.07
N GLY A 451 14.79 11.84 17.04
CA GLY A 451 14.15 11.36 18.26
C GLY A 451 14.19 9.84 18.41
N ASP A 452 13.87 9.41 19.61
CA ASP A 452 13.70 8.00 19.99
C ASP A 452 12.27 7.80 20.52
N PRO A 453 11.45 6.96 19.89
CA PRO A 453 10.10 6.66 20.38
C PRO A 453 10.04 6.09 21.81
N GLU A 454 11.12 5.44 22.26
CA GLU A 454 11.27 4.91 23.62
C GLU A 454 11.69 5.99 24.63
N ALA A 455 12.07 7.19 24.15
CA ALA A 455 12.56 8.31 24.95
C ALA A 455 13.83 8.00 25.81
N LEU A 456 14.62 7.02 25.39
CA LEU A 456 15.80 6.55 26.12
C LEU A 456 17.12 7.08 25.55
N ARG A 457 17.17 7.37 24.25
CA ARG A 457 18.40 7.63 23.50
C ARG A 457 18.27 8.89 22.65
N GLN A 458 19.42 9.47 22.31
CA GLN A 458 19.48 10.51 21.30
C GLN A 458 19.77 9.87 19.94
N ASN A 459 18.93 10.15 18.95
CA ASN A 459 19.11 9.63 17.59
C ASN A 459 18.72 10.66 16.55
N THR A 460 19.52 10.79 15.53
CA THR A 460 19.21 11.61 14.35
C THR A 460 19.70 10.89 13.11
N LEU A 461 18.80 10.71 12.15
CA LEU A 461 19.12 10.29 10.79
C LEU A 461 19.14 11.51 9.88
N GLY A 462 20.15 11.61 9.01
CA GLY A 462 20.20 12.55 7.89
C GLY A 462 20.54 11.84 6.61
N GLY A 463 19.86 12.16 5.50
CA GLY A 463 20.06 11.48 4.22
C GLY A 463 19.79 12.35 3.01
N PHE A 464 20.34 11.91 1.85
CA PHE A 464 20.14 12.51 0.53
C PHE A 464 19.79 11.43 -0.49
N ASP A 465 18.95 11.77 -1.46
CA ASP A 465 18.60 10.91 -2.57
C ASP A 465 18.42 11.67 -3.89
N ALA A 466 18.51 10.92 -4.98
CA ALA A 466 18.22 11.39 -6.31
C ALA A 466 17.45 10.31 -7.06
N VAL A 467 16.41 10.72 -7.78
CA VAL A 467 15.54 9.85 -8.59
C VAL A 467 15.40 10.44 -9.97
N TRP A 468 15.89 9.73 -10.96
CA TRP A 468 15.66 10.03 -12.37
C TRP A 468 14.74 8.97 -12.97
N ARG A 469 13.70 9.43 -13.70
CA ARG A 469 12.73 8.54 -14.37
C ARG A 469 12.25 9.10 -15.70
N THR A 470 11.91 8.21 -16.61
CA THR A 470 11.31 8.58 -17.89
C THR A 470 10.35 7.49 -18.37
N SER A 471 9.28 7.88 -19.01
CA SER A 471 8.37 6.99 -19.74
C SER A 471 8.58 7.09 -21.28
N LYS A 472 9.67 7.74 -21.70
CA LYS A 472 10.03 7.96 -23.13
C LYS A 472 11.36 7.29 -23.48
N PHE A 473 11.86 6.36 -22.67
CA PHE A 473 13.05 5.60 -23.02
C PHE A 473 12.77 4.78 -24.29
N ARG A 474 13.62 4.90 -25.30
CA ARG A 474 13.41 4.27 -26.62
C ARG A 474 12.05 4.57 -27.25
N GLY A 475 11.48 5.74 -27.00
CA GLY A 475 10.21 6.22 -27.55
C GLY A 475 9.05 6.10 -26.57
N ASP A 476 8.76 4.90 -26.02
CA ASP A 476 7.56 4.64 -25.20
C ASP A 476 7.80 3.80 -23.95
N LYS A 477 9.05 3.43 -23.63
CA LYS A 477 9.37 2.56 -22.49
C LYS A 477 9.68 3.35 -21.22
N ASN A 478 9.43 2.69 -20.10
CA ASN A 478 9.74 3.20 -18.77
C ASN A 478 11.17 2.83 -18.37
N LEU A 479 11.88 3.75 -17.76
CA LEU A 479 13.16 3.51 -17.11
C LEU A 479 13.29 4.40 -15.89
N LEU A 480 13.79 3.84 -14.80
CA LEU A 480 14.00 4.53 -13.54
C LEU A 480 15.40 4.22 -13.03
N ILE A 481 16.08 5.25 -12.51
CA ILE A 481 17.38 5.15 -11.84
C ILE A 481 17.30 5.98 -10.56
N ALA A 482 17.64 5.38 -9.43
CA ALA A 482 17.64 6.05 -8.14
C ALA A 482 18.93 5.73 -7.37
N GLY A 483 19.36 6.68 -6.55
CA GLY A 483 20.45 6.50 -5.61
C GLY A 483 20.20 7.28 -4.33
N TRP A 484 20.72 6.77 -3.21
CA TRP A 484 20.57 7.41 -1.91
C TRP A 484 21.77 7.17 -1.00
N THR A 485 21.91 8.03 -0.01
CA THR A 485 22.84 7.86 1.11
C THR A 485 22.25 8.48 2.38
N ALA A 486 22.51 7.87 3.53
CA ALA A 486 22.07 8.37 4.83
C ALA A 486 23.06 8.01 5.93
N THR A 487 23.05 8.76 7.01
CA THR A 487 23.86 8.48 8.21
C THR A 487 23.05 8.66 9.48
N THR A 488 23.37 7.91 10.52
CA THR A 488 22.79 8.05 11.85
C THR A 488 23.80 8.59 12.85
N GLN A 489 23.35 9.42 13.79
CA GLN A 489 24.15 10.05 14.84
C GLN A 489 23.43 9.95 16.19
N GLY A 490 24.19 10.08 17.29
CA GLY A 490 23.69 9.99 18.65
C GLY A 490 24.05 8.64 19.31
N ASP A 491 23.15 8.12 20.14
CA ASP A 491 23.36 6.89 20.91
C ASP A 491 23.07 5.66 20.03
N VAL A 492 23.97 5.39 19.12
CA VAL A 492 23.91 4.26 18.18
C VAL A 492 25.10 3.31 18.40
N PRO A 493 24.98 2.03 18.01
CA PRO A 493 26.09 1.08 18.14
C PRO A 493 27.38 1.59 17.52
N PRO A 494 28.55 1.17 18.03
CA PRO A 494 29.82 1.50 17.41
C PRO A 494 29.96 0.84 16.04
N GLY A 495 30.66 1.50 15.12
CA GLY A 495 30.94 1.00 13.78
C GLY A 495 30.54 1.99 12.67
N ASP A 496 30.38 1.46 11.46
CA ASP A 496 30.00 2.25 10.29
C ASP A 496 28.53 2.70 10.43
N LYS A 497 28.33 4.01 10.38
CA LYS A 497 27.02 4.68 10.54
C LYS A 497 26.41 5.10 9.21
N LEU A 498 26.99 4.69 8.09
CA LEU A 498 26.58 5.04 6.75
C LEU A 498 25.65 3.96 6.16
N GLY A 499 24.55 4.40 5.56
CA GLY A 499 23.73 3.63 4.64
C GLY A 499 23.80 4.23 3.24
N TRP A 500 23.79 3.41 2.20
CA TRP A 500 23.71 3.85 0.81
C TRP A 500 23.12 2.77 -0.08
N GLY A 501 22.57 3.19 -1.22
CA GLY A 501 22.08 2.26 -2.21
C GLY A 501 21.79 2.90 -3.55
N PHE A 502 21.56 2.03 -4.54
CA PHE A 502 21.11 2.43 -5.86
C PHE A 502 20.14 1.40 -6.45
N ARG A 503 19.28 1.85 -7.35
CA ARG A 503 18.33 1.04 -8.08
C ARG A 503 18.28 1.44 -9.55
N VAL A 504 18.18 0.44 -10.43
CA VAL A 504 17.81 0.61 -11.84
C VAL A 504 16.63 -0.30 -12.11
N ASP A 505 15.57 0.25 -12.69
CA ASP A 505 14.31 -0.46 -12.91
C ASP A 505 13.78 -0.18 -14.32
N TYR A 506 13.45 -1.23 -15.05
CA TYR A 506 12.87 -1.23 -16.40
C TYR A 506 11.49 -1.89 -16.35
N PRO A 507 10.45 -1.21 -15.81
CA PRO A 507 9.14 -1.78 -15.54
C PRO A 507 8.23 -1.67 -16.77
N ASN A 508 8.36 -2.60 -17.73
CA ASN A 508 7.54 -2.62 -18.94
C ASN A 508 6.78 -3.95 -19.10
N ASP A 509 5.75 -3.95 -19.92
CA ASP A 509 4.74 -5.02 -19.97
C ASP A 509 5.31 -6.37 -20.42
N LEU A 510 6.06 -6.40 -21.53
CA LEU A 510 6.59 -7.67 -22.08
C LEU A 510 7.82 -8.15 -21.33
N VAL A 511 8.70 -7.23 -20.97
CA VAL A 511 9.93 -7.49 -20.22
C VAL A 511 10.06 -6.43 -19.14
N ALA A 512 10.19 -6.89 -17.91
CA ALA A 512 10.51 -6.01 -16.80
C ALA A 512 11.76 -6.54 -16.10
N CYS A 513 12.71 -5.66 -15.74
CA CYS A 513 13.95 -6.02 -15.06
C CYS A 513 14.30 -5.00 -14.00
N GLN A 514 14.96 -5.43 -12.93
CA GLN A 514 15.46 -4.56 -11.87
C GLN A 514 16.82 -5.01 -11.35
N ILE A 515 17.59 -4.03 -10.89
CA ILE A 515 18.78 -4.24 -10.05
C ILE A 515 18.66 -3.27 -8.89
N ASN A 516 18.77 -3.79 -7.68
CA ASN A 516 18.78 -3.01 -6.46
C ASN A 516 19.97 -3.43 -5.59
N MET A 517 20.68 -2.47 -5.03
CA MET A 517 21.76 -2.73 -4.07
C MET A 517 21.68 -1.72 -2.95
N ASN A 518 21.60 -2.22 -1.71
CA ASN A 518 21.56 -1.42 -0.51
C ASN A 518 22.61 -1.94 0.48
N GLN A 519 23.34 -1.05 1.12
CA GLN A 519 24.27 -1.37 2.20
C GLN A 519 23.93 -0.53 3.42
N TYR A 520 23.94 -1.18 4.58
CA TYR A 520 23.74 -0.57 5.89
C TYR A 520 24.93 -0.90 6.78
N GLY A 521 25.58 0.11 7.33
CA GLY A 521 26.66 -0.08 8.29
C GLY A 521 26.16 -0.73 9.58
N ASN A 522 27.06 -1.39 10.32
CA ASN A 522 26.69 -2.05 11.59
C ASN A 522 26.38 -1.07 12.73
N GLY A 523 26.80 0.21 12.62
CA GLY A 523 26.38 1.31 13.49
C GLY A 523 25.23 2.14 12.93
N PHE A 524 24.68 1.80 11.76
CA PHE A 524 23.57 2.51 11.15
C PHE A 524 22.23 2.05 11.77
N GLN A 525 21.67 2.86 12.66
CA GLN A 525 20.45 2.55 13.41
C GLN A 525 19.50 3.75 13.44
N PRO A 526 18.47 3.79 12.59
CA PRO A 526 17.44 4.83 12.57
C PRO A 526 16.33 4.49 13.57
N LEU A 527 16.32 5.07 14.78
CA LEU A 527 15.34 4.72 15.82
C LEU A 527 13.91 5.16 15.47
N LEU A 528 13.76 6.29 14.78
CA LEU A 528 12.45 6.75 14.25
C LEU A 528 12.15 6.18 12.85
N GLY A 529 12.98 5.27 12.36
CA GLY A 529 12.82 4.56 11.09
C GLY A 529 12.50 3.08 11.28
N PHE A 530 12.60 2.32 10.18
CA PHE A 530 12.49 0.86 10.19
C PHE A 530 13.67 0.27 9.39
N LEU A 531 14.47 -0.58 10.01
CA LEU A 531 15.60 -1.27 9.40
C LEU A 531 15.73 -2.67 10.02
N PRO A 532 15.20 -3.73 9.38
CA PRO A 532 15.19 -5.07 9.94
C PRO A 532 16.57 -5.75 9.97
N ARG A 533 17.49 -5.38 9.06
CA ARG A 533 18.82 -6.03 8.94
C ARG A 533 19.95 -4.99 8.88
N PRO A 534 20.36 -4.39 10.03
CA PRO A 534 21.53 -3.54 10.09
C PRO A 534 22.82 -4.35 9.84
N GLY A 535 23.89 -3.69 9.41
CA GLY A 535 25.19 -4.34 9.18
C GLY A 535 25.22 -5.26 7.96
N THR A 536 24.38 -5.02 6.95
CA THR A 536 24.28 -5.89 5.76
C THR A 536 24.43 -5.11 4.46
N ARG A 537 24.81 -5.84 3.41
CA ARG A 537 24.67 -5.44 2.00
C ARG A 537 23.75 -6.42 1.31
N GLN A 538 22.64 -5.92 0.83
CA GLN A 538 21.69 -6.69 0.03
C GLN A 538 21.78 -6.31 -1.45
N THR A 539 21.76 -7.30 -2.32
CA THR A 539 21.73 -7.14 -3.77
C THR A 539 20.60 -7.99 -4.32
N ASP A 540 19.68 -7.35 -5.01
CA ASP A 540 18.54 -8.00 -5.67
C ASP A 540 18.67 -7.79 -7.18
N VAL A 541 18.56 -8.85 -7.96
CA VAL A 541 18.57 -8.81 -9.42
C VAL A 541 17.40 -9.61 -9.92
N GLY A 542 16.54 -8.98 -10.69
CA GLY A 542 15.34 -9.64 -11.18
C GLY A 542 14.95 -9.27 -12.61
N CYS A 543 14.31 -10.23 -13.33
CA CYS A 543 13.71 -10.00 -14.65
C CYS A 543 12.49 -10.91 -14.89
N ALA A 544 11.41 -10.39 -15.56
CA ALA A 544 10.32 -11.20 -16.11
C ALA A 544 10.21 -11.07 -17.60
N TYR A 545 9.83 -12.15 -18.19
CA TYR A 545 9.25 -12.21 -19.52
C TYR A 545 7.77 -12.54 -19.41
N GLN A 546 6.90 -11.67 -19.95
CA GLN A 546 5.46 -11.68 -19.69
C GLN A 546 4.64 -11.76 -20.99
N PRO A 547 4.76 -12.85 -21.77
CA PRO A 547 4.08 -12.98 -23.04
C PRO A 547 2.57 -13.18 -22.88
N ARG A 548 1.85 -12.83 -23.96
CA ARG A 548 0.43 -13.14 -24.14
C ARG A 548 0.28 -14.10 -25.31
N PRO A 549 -0.13 -15.33 -25.07
CA PRO A 549 -0.43 -16.28 -26.14
C PRO A 549 -1.51 -15.77 -27.09
N SER A 550 -1.46 -16.17 -28.35
CA SER A 550 -2.50 -15.86 -29.33
C SER A 550 -3.84 -16.49 -28.90
N LYS A 551 -4.91 -15.73 -28.98
CA LYS A 551 -6.28 -16.21 -28.66
C LYS A 551 -6.72 -17.38 -29.54
N ASP A 552 -6.26 -17.41 -30.79
CA ASP A 552 -6.60 -18.45 -31.76
C ASP A 552 -5.64 -19.66 -31.68
N GLY A 553 -4.65 -19.63 -30.79
CA GLY A 553 -3.68 -20.68 -30.57
C GLY A 553 -4.13 -21.73 -29.56
N PRO A 554 -3.33 -22.81 -29.37
CA PRO A 554 -3.66 -23.87 -28.41
C PRO A 554 -3.68 -23.43 -26.96
N PHE A 555 -3.04 -22.33 -26.63
CA PHE A 555 -3.01 -21.70 -25.30
C PHE A 555 -3.88 -20.45 -25.22
N GLY A 556 -4.85 -20.25 -26.10
CA GLY A 556 -5.73 -19.07 -26.13
C GLY A 556 -6.61 -18.88 -24.87
N TRP A 557 -6.67 -19.88 -23.98
CA TRP A 557 -7.28 -19.82 -22.67
C TRP A 557 -6.40 -19.13 -21.61
N ILE A 558 -5.08 -19.00 -21.89
CA ILE A 558 -4.14 -18.23 -21.08
C ILE A 558 -4.15 -16.78 -21.57
N ARG A 559 -4.42 -15.87 -20.67
CA ARG A 559 -4.39 -14.43 -20.96
C ARG A 559 -2.97 -13.87 -20.98
N GLN A 560 -2.16 -14.28 -20.02
CA GLN A 560 -0.77 -13.86 -19.88
C GLN A 560 0.00 -14.87 -19.04
N GLU A 561 1.24 -15.09 -19.40
CA GLU A 561 2.23 -15.84 -18.64
C GLU A 561 3.24 -14.89 -18.04
N PHE A 562 3.81 -15.25 -16.90
CA PHE A 562 4.81 -14.47 -16.19
C PHE A 562 5.98 -15.39 -15.83
N PHE A 563 7.00 -15.43 -16.66
CA PHE A 563 8.24 -16.14 -16.36
C PHE A 563 9.12 -15.24 -15.51
N GLU A 564 9.06 -15.45 -14.22
CA GLU A 564 9.71 -14.60 -13.22
C GLU A 564 10.95 -15.28 -12.66
N ASN A 565 11.95 -14.47 -12.36
CA ASN A 565 13.20 -14.93 -11.78
C ASN A 565 13.86 -13.84 -10.93
N GLU A 566 14.20 -14.06 -9.65
CA GLU A 566 14.93 -13.13 -8.77
C GLU A 566 16.06 -13.82 -8.01
N TYR A 567 17.15 -13.13 -7.89
CA TYR A 567 18.25 -13.52 -7.05
C TYR A 567 18.50 -12.43 -6.00
N THR A 568 18.30 -12.78 -4.75
CA THR A 568 18.64 -11.95 -3.60
C THR A 568 19.88 -12.49 -2.94
N ARG A 569 20.85 -11.61 -2.65
CA ARG A 569 22.07 -11.94 -1.93
C ARG A 569 22.31 -10.96 -0.83
N VAL A 570 22.46 -11.45 0.39
CA VAL A 570 22.78 -10.64 1.57
C VAL A 570 24.14 -11.05 2.12
N THR A 571 25.00 -10.07 2.33
CA THR A 571 26.33 -10.24 2.94
C THR A 571 26.51 -9.23 4.08
N ASP A 572 27.48 -9.46 4.94
CA ASP A 572 28.00 -8.37 5.76
C ASP A 572 28.69 -7.32 4.86
N PRO A 573 29.04 -6.12 5.37
CA PRO A 573 29.72 -5.09 4.57
C PRO A 573 31.11 -5.51 4.03
N ARG A 574 31.75 -6.52 4.62
CA ARG A 574 33.01 -7.10 4.17
C ARG A 574 32.84 -8.13 3.06
N GLY A 575 31.61 -8.55 2.76
CA GLY A 575 31.26 -9.49 1.70
C GLY A 575 31.09 -10.94 2.17
N ILE A 576 31.10 -11.20 3.48
CA ILE A 576 30.81 -12.53 4.05
C ILE A 576 29.33 -12.80 3.83
N LEU A 577 29.01 -13.95 3.27
CA LEU A 577 27.63 -14.34 2.94
C LEU A 577 26.83 -14.59 4.21
N GLU A 578 25.65 -13.97 4.33
CA GLU A 578 24.67 -14.23 5.39
C GLU A 578 23.46 -15.00 4.87
N SER A 579 22.95 -14.63 3.68
CA SER A 579 21.86 -15.38 3.06
C SER A 579 21.84 -15.14 1.55
N TRP A 580 21.24 -16.08 0.85
CA TRP A 580 20.86 -15.93 -0.54
C TRP A 580 19.55 -16.66 -0.80
N GLU A 581 18.82 -16.16 -1.76
CA GLU A 581 17.55 -16.71 -2.21
C GLU A 581 17.50 -16.65 -3.73
N TYR A 582 16.96 -17.68 -4.34
CA TYR A 582 16.75 -17.73 -5.75
C TYR A 582 15.32 -18.17 -6.05
N PHE A 583 14.49 -17.21 -6.37
CA PHE A 583 13.09 -17.44 -6.72
C PHE A 583 12.91 -17.60 -8.23
N MET A 584 12.25 -18.66 -8.68
CA MET A 584 11.88 -18.87 -10.07
C MET A 584 10.42 -19.29 -10.16
N ALA A 585 9.64 -18.59 -11.00
CA ALA A 585 8.29 -18.96 -11.37
C ALA A 585 8.25 -19.53 -12.80
N PRO A 586 8.49 -20.86 -12.98
CA PRO A 586 8.40 -21.49 -14.28
C PRO A 586 6.96 -21.58 -14.80
N VAL A 587 5.99 -21.50 -13.92
CA VAL A 587 4.57 -21.43 -14.24
C VAL A 587 3.95 -20.31 -13.38
N ASN A 588 3.55 -19.23 -14.00
CA ASN A 588 2.70 -18.21 -13.40
C ASN A 588 1.78 -17.73 -14.51
N VAL A 589 0.52 -18.17 -14.49
CA VAL A 589 -0.42 -17.96 -15.58
C VAL A 589 -1.69 -17.29 -15.08
N ARG A 590 -2.11 -16.26 -15.77
CA ARG A 590 -3.44 -15.67 -15.63
C ARG A 590 -4.31 -16.14 -16.80
N LEU A 591 -5.48 -16.68 -16.47
CA LEU A 591 -6.42 -17.22 -17.44
C LEU A 591 -7.36 -16.14 -18.00
N GLU A 592 -7.99 -16.42 -19.15
CA GLU A 592 -9.07 -15.59 -19.68
C GLU A 592 -10.33 -15.59 -18.78
N SER A 593 -10.46 -16.57 -17.87
CA SER A 593 -11.47 -16.57 -16.80
C SER A 593 -11.14 -15.59 -15.67
N GLY A 594 -9.91 -15.09 -15.61
CA GLY A 594 -9.36 -14.29 -14.53
C GLY A 594 -8.78 -15.09 -13.36
N ASP A 595 -8.82 -16.43 -13.42
CA ASP A 595 -8.18 -17.29 -12.44
C ASP A 595 -6.65 -17.24 -12.62
N ARG A 596 -5.90 -17.52 -11.54
CA ARG A 596 -4.43 -17.54 -11.54
C ARG A 596 -3.93 -18.86 -10.99
N PHE A 597 -2.87 -19.39 -11.60
CA PHE A 597 -2.09 -20.51 -11.10
C PHE A 597 -0.62 -20.15 -11.14
N GLU A 598 0.08 -20.51 -10.07
CA GLU A 598 1.52 -20.28 -9.97
C GLU A 598 2.20 -21.48 -9.32
N PHE A 599 3.41 -21.81 -9.82
CA PHE A 599 4.29 -22.78 -9.22
C PHE A 599 5.71 -22.23 -9.22
N ASN A 600 6.37 -22.26 -8.05
CA ASN A 600 7.70 -21.69 -7.86
C ASN A 600 8.69 -22.73 -7.36
N TRP A 601 9.93 -22.54 -7.75
CA TRP A 601 11.12 -23.18 -7.20
C TRP A 601 11.96 -22.12 -6.50
N ASP A 602 12.34 -22.40 -5.25
CA ASP A 602 12.84 -21.38 -4.33
C ASP A 602 13.93 -21.98 -3.40
N PRO A 603 15.17 -22.17 -3.89
CA PRO A 603 16.30 -22.56 -3.07
C PRO A 603 16.84 -21.37 -2.28
N HIS A 604 17.19 -21.66 -1.02
CA HIS A 604 17.72 -20.71 -0.05
C HIS A 604 19.09 -21.16 0.47
N GLY A 605 19.89 -20.19 0.90
CA GLY A 605 21.02 -20.39 1.79
C GLY A 605 20.99 -19.38 2.91
N GLU A 606 21.19 -19.83 4.14
CA GLU A 606 21.22 -18.95 5.30
C GLU A 606 22.28 -19.36 6.30
N THR A 607 23.10 -18.38 6.73
CA THR A 607 24.06 -18.50 7.83
C THR A 607 23.42 -17.96 9.10
N VAL A 608 23.13 -18.85 10.03
CA VAL A 608 22.61 -18.51 11.37
C VAL A 608 23.78 -18.23 12.30
N LEU A 609 24.00 -16.95 12.62
CA LEU A 609 25.13 -16.50 13.45
C LEU A 609 24.85 -16.59 14.96
N ALA A 610 23.58 -16.62 15.37
CA ALA A 610 23.14 -16.81 16.75
C ALA A 610 21.90 -17.69 16.75
N PRO A 611 21.73 -18.62 17.72
CA PRO A 611 20.54 -19.44 17.77
C PRO A 611 19.29 -18.57 17.96
N PHE A 612 18.21 -18.93 17.31
CA PHE A 612 16.92 -18.25 17.46
C PHE A 612 15.76 -19.23 17.59
N GLU A 613 14.76 -18.83 18.33
CA GLU A 613 13.54 -19.60 18.56
C GLU A 613 12.56 -19.35 17.41
N VAL A 614 12.24 -20.39 16.62
CA VAL A 614 11.31 -20.34 15.50
C VAL A 614 9.87 -20.64 15.91
N ALA A 615 9.71 -21.40 16.99
CA ALA A 615 8.44 -21.67 17.64
C ALA A 615 8.73 -22.00 19.13
N PRO A 616 7.74 -21.92 20.03
CA PRO A 616 7.97 -22.17 21.46
C PRO A 616 8.70 -23.48 21.73
N GLY A 617 9.93 -23.39 22.22
CA GLY A 617 10.80 -24.53 22.54
C GLY A 617 11.56 -25.12 21.33
N VAL A 618 11.42 -24.59 20.12
CA VAL A 618 12.13 -25.05 18.90
C VAL A 618 13.15 -23.99 18.51
N ILE A 619 14.43 -24.30 18.73
CA ILE A 619 15.54 -23.36 18.56
C ILE A 619 16.41 -23.81 17.40
N ILE A 620 16.50 -23.00 16.36
CA ILE A 620 17.41 -23.20 15.21
C ILE A 620 18.84 -22.90 15.69
N PRO A 621 19.77 -23.89 15.61
CA PRO A 621 21.13 -23.69 16.06
C PRO A 621 21.97 -22.85 15.07
N VAL A 622 23.14 -22.38 15.54
CA VAL A 622 24.15 -21.75 14.69
C VAL A 622 24.61 -22.74 13.62
N GLY A 623 24.70 -22.25 12.37
CA GLY A 623 25.14 -23.09 11.25
C GLY A 623 24.91 -22.45 9.90
N ASP A 624 25.44 -23.11 8.87
CA ASP A 624 25.17 -22.79 7.45
C ASP A 624 24.16 -23.78 6.91
N TYR A 625 23.05 -23.25 6.42
CA TYR A 625 21.93 -24.03 5.92
C TYR A 625 21.73 -23.75 4.44
N THR A 626 21.45 -24.81 3.68
CA THR A 626 20.99 -24.71 2.29
C THR A 626 19.78 -25.62 2.14
N PHE A 627 18.68 -25.07 1.72
CA PHE A 627 17.42 -25.80 1.60
C PHE A 627 16.58 -25.29 0.44
N THR A 628 15.69 -26.12 -0.07
CA THR A 628 14.82 -25.78 -1.19
C THR A 628 13.37 -25.84 -0.75
N ARG A 629 12.65 -24.79 -1.08
CA ARG A 629 11.21 -24.71 -0.93
C ARG A 629 10.53 -24.67 -2.30
N TRP A 630 9.30 -25.10 -2.30
CA TRP A 630 8.41 -25.06 -3.45
C TRP A 630 7.14 -24.33 -3.04
N ARG A 631 6.57 -23.58 -3.96
CA ARG A 631 5.29 -22.90 -3.76
C ARG A 631 4.32 -23.31 -4.84
N ALA A 632 3.11 -23.65 -4.46
CA ALA A 632 1.98 -23.83 -5.35
C ALA A 632 0.87 -22.88 -4.95
N GLU A 633 0.38 -22.09 -5.89
CA GLU A 633 -0.69 -21.13 -5.68
C GLU A 633 -1.81 -21.29 -6.69
N ALA A 634 -3.05 -21.18 -6.23
CA ALA A 634 -4.23 -21.14 -7.08
C ALA A 634 -5.21 -20.11 -6.52
N GLN A 635 -5.71 -19.23 -7.39
CA GLN A 635 -6.69 -18.21 -7.03
C GLN A 635 -7.82 -18.17 -8.04
N THR A 636 -9.05 -18.04 -7.54
CA THR A 636 -10.20 -17.74 -8.40
C THR A 636 -10.31 -16.24 -8.65
N SER A 637 -10.87 -15.88 -9.78
CA SER A 637 -11.07 -14.48 -10.15
C SER A 637 -11.93 -13.70 -9.15
N GLY A 638 -11.49 -12.47 -8.83
CA GLY A 638 -12.16 -11.57 -7.86
C GLY A 638 -13.56 -11.10 -8.25
N HIS A 639 -13.98 -11.31 -9.50
CA HIS A 639 -15.34 -10.97 -9.94
C HIS A 639 -16.42 -11.98 -9.53
N ARG A 640 -16.04 -13.10 -8.90
CA ARG A 640 -17.00 -14.13 -8.48
C ARG A 640 -17.57 -13.80 -7.11
N PRO A 641 -18.88 -14.10 -6.87
CA PRO A 641 -19.47 -13.93 -5.54
C PRO A 641 -18.82 -14.81 -4.47
N LEU A 642 -18.31 -15.97 -4.86
CA LEU A 642 -17.49 -16.84 -4.01
C LEU A 642 -16.10 -16.93 -4.62
N GLN A 643 -15.11 -16.48 -3.85
CA GLN A 643 -13.71 -16.47 -4.21
C GLN A 643 -12.94 -17.39 -3.26
N PHE A 644 -11.99 -18.09 -3.82
CA PHE A 644 -11.11 -19.00 -3.09
C PHE A 644 -9.68 -18.78 -3.56
N GLY A 645 -8.75 -18.82 -2.65
CA GLY A 645 -7.32 -18.88 -2.94
C GLY A 645 -6.61 -19.78 -1.95
N THR A 646 -5.58 -20.44 -2.44
CA THR A 646 -4.69 -21.27 -1.64
C THR A 646 -3.26 -21.05 -2.08
N THR A 647 -2.37 -20.89 -1.12
CA THR A 647 -0.91 -20.89 -1.30
C THR A 647 -0.33 -21.94 -0.39
N THR A 648 0.44 -22.86 -0.95
CA THR A 648 1.11 -23.89 -0.18
C THR A 648 2.60 -23.83 -0.46
N TRP A 649 3.37 -23.47 0.55
CA TRP A 649 4.82 -23.61 0.57
C TRP A 649 5.19 -24.93 1.21
N PHE A 650 6.06 -25.69 0.59
CA PHE A 650 6.50 -26.98 1.12
C PHE A 650 7.94 -27.27 0.75
N GLY A 651 8.58 -28.16 1.48
CA GLY A 651 9.95 -28.57 1.24
C GLY A 651 10.81 -28.52 2.48
N GLN A 652 12.09 -28.37 2.26
CA GLN A 652 13.09 -28.27 3.33
C GLN A 652 12.97 -26.91 4.03
N PHE A 653 13.35 -26.85 5.30
CA PHE A 653 13.42 -25.63 6.10
C PHE A 653 14.51 -25.78 7.15
N TYR A 654 15.60 -25.03 7.00
CA TYR A 654 16.85 -25.25 7.72
C TYR A 654 17.31 -26.71 7.62
N ASN A 655 17.33 -27.46 8.75
CA ASN A 655 17.71 -28.89 8.84
C ASN A 655 16.50 -29.84 8.91
N GLY A 656 15.28 -29.33 8.74
CA GLY A 656 14.03 -30.08 8.76
C GLY A 656 13.15 -29.84 7.55
N HIS A 657 11.84 -29.97 7.74
CA HIS A 657 10.82 -29.76 6.74
C HIS A 657 9.70 -28.86 7.27
N LEU A 658 9.17 -27.99 6.41
CA LEU A 658 8.05 -27.12 6.73
C LEU A 658 7.04 -27.11 5.59
N THR A 659 5.77 -27.31 5.92
CA THR A 659 4.63 -27.05 5.05
C THR A 659 3.82 -25.90 5.64
N GLN A 660 3.71 -24.80 4.91
CA GLN A 660 2.87 -23.66 5.24
C GLN A 660 1.70 -23.62 4.26
N GLN A 661 0.50 -23.57 4.78
CA GLN A 661 -0.71 -23.56 3.99
C GLN A 661 -1.55 -22.34 4.35
N GLU A 662 -1.66 -21.42 3.41
CA GLU A 662 -2.48 -20.22 3.50
C GLU A 662 -3.70 -20.38 2.60
N ASN A 663 -4.88 -20.08 3.14
CA ASN A 663 -6.10 -20.15 2.37
C ASN A 663 -6.96 -18.92 2.66
N TYR A 664 -7.65 -18.43 1.65
CA TYR A 664 -8.75 -17.52 1.86
C TYR A 664 -10.04 -18.04 1.18
N LEU A 665 -11.16 -17.75 1.83
CA LEU A 665 -12.49 -17.95 1.28
C LEU A 665 -13.29 -16.68 1.49
N LYS A 666 -13.65 -16.01 0.41
CA LYS A 666 -14.39 -14.75 0.43
C LYS A 666 -15.75 -14.94 -0.25
N TRP A 667 -16.80 -14.63 0.47
CA TRP A 667 -18.14 -14.60 -0.06
C TRP A 667 -18.71 -13.20 -0.01
N THR A 668 -19.35 -12.79 -1.13
CA THR A 668 -19.99 -11.49 -1.24
C THR A 668 -21.42 -11.66 -1.71
N SER A 669 -22.36 -11.04 -1.00
CA SER A 669 -23.77 -11.05 -1.39
C SER A 669 -24.00 -10.27 -2.69
N PRO A 670 -25.07 -10.54 -3.45
CA PRO A 670 -25.47 -9.71 -4.57
C PRO A 670 -25.56 -8.23 -4.15
N LYS A 671 -24.98 -7.33 -4.92
CA LYS A 671 -24.86 -5.88 -4.65
C LYS A 671 -23.83 -5.49 -3.56
N GLY A 672 -22.95 -6.39 -3.13
CA GLY A 672 -21.83 -6.06 -2.24
C GLY A 672 -22.21 -5.66 -0.80
N LYS A 673 -23.46 -5.91 -0.35
CA LYS A 673 -23.90 -5.48 0.99
C LYS A 673 -23.33 -6.27 2.13
N ILE A 674 -23.17 -7.59 1.93
CA ILE A 674 -22.55 -8.48 2.91
C ILE A 674 -21.29 -9.03 2.30
N GLN A 675 -20.21 -8.97 3.03
CA GLN A 675 -18.93 -9.57 2.68
C GLN A 675 -18.46 -10.36 3.90
N ILE A 676 -18.07 -11.61 3.69
CA ILE A 676 -17.46 -12.47 4.71
C ILE A 676 -16.23 -13.08 4.09
N GLU A 677 -15.11 -12.94 4.80
CA GLU A 677 -13.82 -13.48 4.40
C GLU A 677 -13.21 -14.26 5.55
N LEU A 678 -12.76 -15.47 5.26
CA LEU A 678 -12.01 -16.33 6.16
C LEU A 678 -10.61 -16.48 5.60
N ASN A 679 -9.59 -16.08 6.36
CA ASN A 679 -8.20 -16.35 6.09
C ASN A 679 -7.67 -17.35 7.11
N THR A 680 -6.89 -18.31 6.65
CA THR A 680 -6.23 -19.30 7.52
C THR A 680 -4.78 -19.48 7.10
N GLU A 681 -3.90 -19.55 8.07
CA GLU A 681 -2.51 -19.96 7.90
C GLU A 681 -2.26 -21.15 8.83
N ASN A 682 -1.66 -22.21 8.29
CA ASN A 682 -1.34 -23.42 9.03
C ASN A 682 0.07 -23.87 8.66
N ASP A 683 0.95 -23.88 9.66
CA ASP A 683 2.35 -24.24 9.53
C ASP A 683 2.60 -25.57 10.24
N PHE A 684 3.10 -26.54 9.49
CA PHE A 684 3.43 -27.87 9.97
C PHE A 684 4.94 -28.11 9.82
N ALA A 685 5.66 -28.09 10.93
CA ALA A 685 7.11 -28.26 10.92
C ALA A 685 7.53 -29.57 11.57
N HIS A 686 8.48 -30.24 10.91
CA HIS A 686 9.19 -31.41 11.42
C HIS A 686 10.68 -31.11 11.44
N MET A 687 11.20 -30.80 12.63
CA MET A 687 12.58 -30.35 12.84
C MET A 687 13.29 -31.31 13.80
N PRO A 688 14.63 -31.48 13.68
CA PRO A 688 15.40 -32.22 14.66
C PRO A 688 15.28 -31.63 16.09
N GLU A 689 15.12 -30.32 16.19
CA GLU A 689 14.99 -29.55 17.44
C GLU A 689 13.60 -29.68 18.09
N GLY A 690 12.60 -30.14 17.32
CA GLY A 690 11.22 -30.32 17.76
C GLY A 690 10.20 -30.08 16.67
N ASN A 691 9.08 -30.77 16.76
CA ASN A 691 7.96 -30.54 15.84
C ASN A 691 7.03 -29.49 16.39
N PHE A 692 6.47 -28.64 15.49
CA PHE A 692 5.45 -27.70 15.89
C PHE A 692 4.34 -27.56 14.84
N VAL A 693 3.20 -27.09 15.30
CA VAL A 693 2.07 -26.69 14.47
C VAL A 693 1.59 -25.33 14.94
N GLN A 694 1.74 -24.33 14.08
CA GLN A 694 1.17 -23.00 14.31
C GLN A 694 -0.04 -22.79 13.39
N ARG A 695 -1.07 -22.10 13.91
CA ARG A 695 -2.29 -21.81 13.15
C ARG A 695 -2.76 -20.39 13.47
N LEU A 696 -3.13 -19.69 12.42
CA LEU A 696 -3.77 -18.38 12.49
C LEU A 696 -5.09 -18.44 11.71
N TRP A 697 -6.17 -18.04 12.35
CA TRP A 697 -7.48 -17.94 11.75
C TRP A 697 -7.99 -16.51 11.90
N GLN A 698 -8.45 -15.94 10.79
CA GLN A 698 -8.95 -14.58 10.71
C GLN A 698 -10.27 -14.55 9.96
N VAL A 699 -11.29 -13.97 10.57
CA VAL A 699 -12.62 -13.79 9.95
C VAL A 699 -12.89 -12.30 9.87
N GLN A 700 -13.10 -11.81 8.67
CA GLN A 700 -13.61 -10.46 8.42
C GLN A 700 -15.06 -10.54 7.96
N ALA A 701 -15.94 -9.79 8.58
CA ALA A 701 -17.33 -9.67 8.18
C ALA A 701 -17.69 -8.18 8.04
N ALA A 702 -18.37 -7.84 6.95
CA ALA A 702 -18.83 -6.48 6.73
C ALA A 702 -20.32 -6.50 6.31
N TYR A 703 -21.09 -5.58 6.86
CA TYR A 703 -22.44 -5.29 6.43
C TYR A 703 -22.57 -3.79 6.11
N ALA A 704 -22.86 -3.48 4.84
CA ALA A 704 -23.10 -2.13 4.36
C ALA A 704 -24.58 -1.91 4.08
N TRP A 705 -25.25 -1.06 4.87
CA TRP A 705 -26.59 -0.56 4.53
C TRP A 705 -26.55 0.25 3.25
N ASN A 706 -25.51 1.09 3.14
CA ASN A 706 -25.13 1.91 2.00
C ASN A 706 -23.64 2.30 2.16
N PRO A 707 -23.01 2.96 1.18
CA PRO A 707 -21.58 3.34 1.27
C PRO A 707 -21.21 4.25 2.45
N ASN A 708 -22.20 4.87 3.12
CA ASN A 708 -21.96 5.80 4.22
C ASN A 708 -22.29 5.18 5.61
N LEU A 709 -22.88 3.98 5.69
CA LEU A 709 -23.18 3.30 6.96
C LEU A 709 -22.77 1.84 6.88
N ILE A 710 -21.70 1.50 7.58
CA ILE A 710 -21.04 0.20 7.48
C ILE A 710 -20.70 -0.32 8.87
N LEU A 711 -21.00 -1.59 9.10
CA LEU A 711 -20.56 -2.37 10.25
C LEU A 711 -19.49 -3.36 9.77
N THR A 712 -18.32 -3.35 10.38
CA THR A 712 -17.25 -4.33 10.16
C THR A 712 -16.92 -5.07 11.43
N SER A 713 -16.58 -6.35 11.33
CA SER A 713 -16.09 -7.14 12.45
C SER A 713 -14.88 -7.94 11.99
N PHE A 714 -13.79 -7.86 12.74
CA PHE A 714 -12.57 -8.62 12.52
C PHE A 714 -12.31 -9.50 13.74
N ILE A 715 -12.27 -10.80 13.55
CA ILE A 715 -12.06 -11.81 14.58
C ILE A 715 -10.80 -12.58 14.22
N GLN A 716 -9.87 -12.73 15.14
CA GLN A 716 -8.62 -13.45 14.90
C GLN A 716 -8.22 -14.30 16.10
N TYR A 717 -7.74 -15.51 15.81
CA TYR A 717 -7.24 -16.47 16.80
C TYR A 717 -5.94 -17.08 16.29
N ASP A 718 -4.93 -17.16 17.15
CA ASP A 718 -3.70 -17.89 16.87
C ASP A 718 -3.39 -18.90 17.99
N THR A 719 -2.66 -19.96 17.60
CA THR A 719 -2.30 -21.04 18.54
C THR A 719 -1.00 -20.78 19.29
N GLU A 720 -0.22 -19.77 18.91
CA GLU A 720 1.02 -19.39 19.60
C GLU A 720 0.69 -18.58 20.85
N SER A 721 0.07 -17.41 20.69
CA SER A 721 -0.37 -16.60 21.82
C SER A 721 -1.63 -17.15 22.50
N GLN A 722 -2.37 -18.04 21.84
CA GLN A 722 -3.66 -18.60 22.28
C GLN A 722 -4.72 -17.53 22.58
N ASN A 723 -4.60 -16.39 21.94
CA ASN A 723 -5.48 -15.26 22.11
C ASN A 723 -6.54 -15.22 21.01
N LEU A 724 -7.79 -15.09 21.41
CA LEU A 724 -8.89 -14.71 20.54
C LEU A 724 -9.14 -13.20 20.68
N GLY A 725 -9.07 -12.47 19.59
CA GLY A 725 -9.37 -11.04 19.55
C GLY A 725 -10.53 -10.73 18.63
N THR A 726 -11.38 -9.78 18.99
CA THR A 726 -12.40 -9.24 18.12
C THR A 726 -12.33 -7.71 18.11
N ASN A 727 -12.46 -7.13 16.91
CA ASN A 727 -12.65 -5.69 16.69
C ASN A 727 -13.92 -5.50 15.85
N THR A 728 -14.95 -4.91 16.41
CA THR A 728 -16.20 -4.61 15.72
C THR A 728 -16.36 -3.11 15.65
N ARG A 729 -16.55 -2.57 14.45
CA ARG A 729 -16.63 -1.12 14.21
C ARG A 729 -17.85 -0.77 13.36
N LEU A 730 -18.66 0.16 13.84
CA LEU A 730 -19.66 0.86 13.05
C LEU A 730 -19.09 2.22 12.64
N ARG A 731 -19.07 2.51 11.34
CA ARG A 731 -18.80 3.84 10.80
C ARG A 731 -20.06 4.36 10.15
N TRP A 732 -20.46 5.56 10.55
CA TRP A 732 -21.54 6.30 9.91
C TRP A 732 -21.02 7.66 9.44
N THR A 733 -20.86 7.83 8.15
CA THR A 733 -20.57 9.10 7.50
C THR A 733 -21.89 9.85 7.31
N ILE A 734 -22.19 10.75 8.20
CA ILE A 734 -23.45 11.56 8.23
C ILE A 734 -23.48 12.49 7.01
N LYS A 735 -22.36 13.13 6.74
CA LYS A 735 -22.03 13.91 5.54
C LYS A 735 -20.54 13.71 5.25
N PRO A 736 -20.06 13.87 3.99
CA PRO A 736 -18.63 13.79 3.72
C PRO A 736 -17.82 14.68 4.69
N GLY A 737 -16.87 14.07 5.40
CA GLY A 737 -16.04 14.71 6.45
C GLY A 737 -16.63 14.67 7.87
N ASN A 738 -17.85 14.20 8.09
CA ASN A 738 -18.49 14.12 9.40
C ASN A 738 -18.85 12.67 9.72
N ASP A 739 -18.13 12.06 10.65
CA ASP A 739 -18.22 10.64 10.95
C ASP A 739 -18.55 10.38 12.43
N LEU A 740 -19.40 9.39 12.66
CA LEU A 740 -19.60 8.74 13.94
C LEU A 740 -19.00 7.33 13.89
N PHE A 741 -18.11 7.04 14.82
CA PHE A 741 -17.55 5.70 15.03
C PHE A 741 -18.04 5.12 16.35
N VAL A 742 -18.41 3.84 16.32
CA VAL A 742 -18.60 3.01 17.51
C VAL A 742 -17.72 1.80 17.37
N VAL A 743 -16.78 1.62 18.27
CA VAL A 743 -15.78 0.55 18.23
C VAL A 743 -15.91 -0.30 19.48
N TRP A 744 -15.92 -1.61 19.29
CA TRP A 744 -15.91 -2.59 20.37
C TRP A 744 -14.77 -3.59 20.13
N ASN A 745 -13.80 -3.57 21.06
CA ASN A 745 -12.67 -4.50 21.07
C ASN A 745 -12.79 -5.41 22.27
N ARG A 746 -12.63 -6.72 22.05
CA ARG A 746 -12.62 -7.67 23.14
C ARG A 746 -11.57 -8.75 22.90
N GLY A 747 -10.82 -9.07 23.95
CA GLY A 747 -9.79 -10.09 23.96
C GLY A 747 -10.10 -11.21 24.96
N TRP A 748 -9.79 -12.43 24.56
CA TRP A 748 -9.84 -13.62 25.42
C TRP A 748 -8.54 -14.40 25.24
N GLN A 749 -8.14 -15.10 26.30
CA GLN A 749 -7.03 -16.04 26.26
C GLN A 749 -7.53 -17.44 26.58
N ARG A 750 -7.04 -18.42 25.86
CA ARG A 750 -7.23 -19.82 26.16
C ARG A 750 -6.21 -20.28 27.21
N LEU A 751 -6.67 -20.77 28.37
CA LEU A 751 -5.79 -21.32 29.40
C LEU A 751 -5.65 -22.82 29.21
N LEU A 752 -4.47 -23.29 28.80
CA LEU A 752 -4.18 -24.72 28.61
C LEU A 752 -4.27 -25.53 29.91
N THR A 753 -4.19 -24.87 31.06
CA THR A 753 -4.35 -25.51 32.39
C THR A 753 -5.79 -25.91 32.71
N ARG A 754 -6.77 -25.50 31.88
CA ARG A 754 -8.18 -25.84 32.06
C ARG A 754 -8.62 -26.89 31.03
N PRO A 755 -9.13 -28.04 31.47
CA PRO A 755 -9.54 -29.12 30.57
C PRO A 755 -10.79 -28.80 29.73
N ASP A 756 -11.56 -27.77 30.10
CA ASP A 756 -12.81 -27.39 29.47
C ASP A 756 -12.63 -26.46 28.21
N LEU A 757 -11.40 -26.24 27.78
CA LEU A 757 -11.07 -25.34 26.64
C LEU A 757 -11.65 -23.92 26.79
N SER A 758 -11.94 -23.48 28.02
CA SER A 758 -12.61 -22.19 28.23
C SER A 758 -11.74 -21.00 27.86
N LEU A 759 -12.34 -20.07 27.09
CA LEU A 759 -11.77 -18.75 26.78
C LEU A 759 -12.02 -17.83 27.98
N VAL A 760 -10.96 -17.31 28.57
CA VAL A 760 -11.03 -16.37 29.70
C VAL A 760 -10.94 -14.96 29.15
N PRO A 761 -11.92 -14.07 29.41
CA PRO A 761 -11.84 -12.70 28.95
C PRO A 761 -10.67 -11.96 29.58
N GLN A 762 -9.92 -11.21 28.77
CA GLN A 762 -8.76 -10.41 29.19
C GLN A 762 -9.08 -8.91 29.12
N THR A 763 -9.62 -8.46 28.01
CA THR A 763 -9.88 -7.06 27.74
C THR A 763 -11.28 -6.86 27.18
N ASP A 764 -11.88 -5.72 27.49
CA ASP A 764 -13.14 -5.25 26.89
C ASP A 764 -13.09 -3.72 26.80
N LEU A 765 -13.10 -3.21 25.58
CA LEU A 765 -13.03 -1.78 25.28
C LEU A 765 -14.20 -1.41 24.37
N VAL A 766 -14.96 -0.40 24.77
CA VAL A 766 -15.95 0.24 23.91
C VAL A 766 -15.54 1.71 23.76
N ALA A 767 -15.49 2.19 22.52
CA ALA A 767 -15.22 3.59 22.21
C ALA A 767 -16.30 4.16 21.29
N VAL A 768 -16.71 5.39 21.56
CA VAL A 768 -17.59 6.16 20.66
C VAL A 768 -16.87 7.44 20.34
N LYS A 769 -16.64 7.73 19.05
CA LYS A 769 -15.97 8.95 18.58
C LYS A 769 -16.86 9.67 17.58
N LEU A 770 -17.10 10.96 17.81
CA LEU A 770 -17.75 11.84 16.86
C LEU A 770 -16.70 12.83 16.33
N ARG A 771 -16.56 12.91 15.01
CA ARG A 771 -15.71 13.83 14.28
C ARG A 771 -16.57 14.73 13.40
N TRP A 772 -16.33 16.04 13.47
CA TRP A 772 -17.12 17.02 12.72
C TRP A 772 -16.22 18.05 12.05
N THR A 773 -16.38 18.22 10.73
CA THR A 773 -15.55 19.12 9.93
C THR A 773 -16.30 20.42 9.63
N PHE A 774 -15.72 21.55 10.04
CA PHE A 774 -16.13 22.89 9.65
C PHE A 774 -15.18 23.43 8.60
N ARG A 775 -15.70 23.97 7.50
CA ARG A 775 -14.93 24.54 6.39
C ARG A 775 -15.26 26.01 6.20
N PHE A 776 -14.22 26.86 6.08
CA PHE A 776 -14.34 28.31 5.96
C PHE A 776 -13.78 28.82 4.64
#